data_09f19b2aa4bc5c56134cb9f851e6af64
#
_entry.id   09f19b2aa4bc5c56134cb9f851e6af64
#
_cell.length_a   1.000
_cell.length_b   1.000
_cell.length_c   1.000
_cell.angle_alpha   90.00
_cell.angle_beta   90.00
_cell.angle_gamma   90.00
#
_symmetry.space_group_name_H-M   'P 1'
#
loop_
_entity.id
_entity.type
_entity.pdbx_description
1 polymer ?
#
loop_
_entity_poly.entity_id
_entity_poly.type
_entity_poly.pdbx_seq_one_letter_code
_entity_poly.pdbx_strand_id
1 'polypeptide(L)'
;MRIDSSQNIYLNNNTVDKVYRGSDNIWGPAYWVSNSGTDNASTSGDVDNPFQTLNYAISRITNQDRIYFKSGSYEFDEKEITNNGLSIRAYNGEKVIFDGTKPISDLTDTAVNSGNWQTHTTDIVTDSNQVVNNKVIYKVKLKSDVEIWQLFYNRNEVINARWPSAQWTDESVYDFNKWGHGYYDINNSGDILDATGSVLGSGTGSHYYYDNGEIVDVAHNSASLYGFVTAQQGLDSTFSVTGSLVNLNVGSFRSYTKVVNSQSIDVSNNVVRLSYDNVATWKEKHHYYYLENRLEYLNSENEWWFDNTTKYLYVWLPSDAVPSLTNIRAKVQSYSLNITANNCSVEDINFFGTTIKGNSADNLRVRNCNFLYSSCYAHMLNQINSGSTIAPASNEVFETQTRFTSSPNVSFNGCAFRYTDGDVIHTQGGTTTIEDCYFNYIDKTVANLSSVMTTFRLMGDGNTVKQNTFRKTAASSTINPGNAPVVEYNDMAESGYLQSDGAMIHLMVAQQSGSKIRYNWVHDTIKYGIRFDGDGDGFNGSIHHNVGWNCEGGIMAKGGWLVSGSSVGGHFIYNNTFFDSTEKNDIMVLNTQKGVNINYGSVVMNNLTEKLSGHRTDIEGFSSWVTASNNYTASNIIPLLTDTGSYDFRPINTGSIVDAGNTTYTNFEFSASGVDALTADIGAMEYNGTQWQAGITYDVSNRFNFY
;
A
#
# COMPACT_ATOMS: atom_id res chain seq x y z
N MET A 1 -31.16 31.40 19.98
CA MET A 1 -30.31 31.61 18.82
C MET A 1 -31.16 32.16 17.68
N ARG A 2 -30.75 33.26 17.03
CA ARG A 2 -31.47 33.91 15.92
C ARG A 2 -30.48 34.11 14.76
N ILE A 3 -30.92 33.91 13.54
CA ILE A 3 -30.15 34.20 12.30
C ILE A 3 -30.87 35.39 11.64
N ASP A 4 -30.15 36.42 11.32
CA ASP A 4 -30.64 37.58 10.59
C ASP A 4 -30.61 37.41 9.06
N SER A 5 -31.11 38.39 8.32
CA SER A 5 -31.09 38.39 6.84
C SER A 5 -29.67 38.42 6.23
N SER A 6 -28.68 38.81 7.01
CA SER A 6 -27.26 38.80 6.64
C SER A 6 -26.56 37.51 7.07
N GLN A 7 -27.33 36.51 7.52
CA GLN A 7 -26.86 35.21 8.02
C GLN A 7 -25.99 35.29 9.30
N ASN A 8 -26.01 36.40 10.03
CA ASN A 8 -25.38 36.49 11.35
C ASN A 8 -26.16 35.67 12.37
N ILE A 9 -25.47 34.99 13.24
CA ILE A 9 -26.04 34.23 14.35
C ILE A 9 -25.93 35.06 15.62
N TYR A 10 -27.04 35.16 16.36
CA TYR A 10 -27.10 35.86 17.63
C TYR A 10 -27.51 34.94 18.77
N LEU A 11 -26.83 35.07 19.89
CA LEU A 11 -27.23 34.46 21.15
C LEU A 11 -27.46 35.56 22.19
N ASN A 12 -28.68 35.74 22.68
CA ASN A 12 -29.01 36.79 23.63
C ASN A 12 -28.58 38.21 23.16
N ASN A 13 -28.86 38.53 21.90
CA ASN A 13 -28.52 39.80 21.23
C ASN A 13 -27.01 40.05 20.99
N ASN A 14 -26.13 39.11 21.34
CA ASN A 14 -24.71 39.18 20.99
C ASN A 14 -24.47 38.44 19.68
N THR A 15 -23.66 39.01 18.81
CA THR A 15 -23.20 38.33 17.60
C THR A 15 -22.38 37.12 18.00
N VAL A 16 -22.61 36.00 17.35
CA VAL A 16 -21.84 34.76 17.54
C VAL A 16 -20.82 34.69 16.41
N ASP A 17 -19.54 34.75 16.74
CA ASP A 17 -18.47 34.74 15.74
C ASP A 17 -18.26 33.35 15.16
N LYS A 18 -18.44 32.31 15.95
CA LYS A 18 -18.23 30.90 15.53
C LYS A 18 -19.20 29.97 16.23
N VAL A 19 -19.63 28.92 15.52
CA VAL A 19 -20.45 27.83 16.08
C VAL A 19 -19.73 26.49 15.83
N TYR A 20 -19.72 25.63 16.84
CA TYR A 20 -19.09 24.34 16.80
C TYR A 20 -20.09 23.21 17.00
N ARG A 21 -19.82 22.07 16.37
CA ARG A 21 -20.41 20.77 16.67
C ARG A 21 -19.26 19.86 17.11
N GLY A 22 -19.10 19.66 18.40
CA GLY A 22 -17.87 19.07 18.94
C GLY A 22 -16.67 19.98 18.65
N SER A 23 -15.63 19.45 18.03
CA SER A 23 -14.47 20.21 17.59
C SER A 23 -14.62 20.87 16.21
N ASP A 24 -15.71 20.60 15.50
CA ASP A 24 -15.93 21.08 14.13
C ASP A 24 -16.46 22.50 14.13
N ASN A 25 -15.75 23.44 13.48
CA ASN A 25 -16.25 24.77 13.22
C ASN A 25 -17.29 24.70 12.09
N ILE A 26 -18.58 24.75 12.46
CA ILE A 26 -19.69 24.65 11.51
C ILE A 26 -20.21 26.02 11.04
N TRP A 27 -19.80 27.10 11.70
CA TRP A 27 -20.13 28.47 11.32
C TRP A 27 -19.12 29.45 11.95
N GLY A 28 -18.63 30.44 11.19
CA GLY A 28 -17.65 31.47 11.59
C GLY A 28 -17.04 32.11 10.37
N PRO A 29 -16.03 32.95 10.52
CA PRO A 29 -15.31 33.58 9.43
C PRO A 29 -14.84 32.54 8.42
N ALA A 30 -14.99 32.86 7.16
CA ALA A 30 -14.59 32.01 6.06
C ALA A 30 -14.02 32.86 4.92
N TYR A 31 -13.03 32.32 4.21
CA TYR A 31 -12.42 32.92 3.04
C TYR A 31 -12.49 31.95 1.86
N TRP A 32 -12.64 32.50 0.66
CA TRP A 32 -12.69 31.74 -0.58
C TRP A 32 -11.43 31.95 -1.39
N VAL A 33 -10.97 30.90 -2.01
CA VAL A 33 -9.82 30.90 -2.94
C VAL A 33 -10.33 30.43 -4.29
N SER A 34 -9.93 31.14 -5.35
CA SER A 34 -10.26 30.84 -6.75
C SER A 34 -9.12 31.22 -7.66
N ASN A 35 -8.84 30.43 -8.70
CA ASN A 35 -7.83 30.79 -9.73
C ASN A 35 -8.17 32.14 -10.42
N SER A 36 -9.43 32.55 -10.43
CA SER A 36 -9.88 33.84 -10.92
C SER A 36 -9.95 34.93 -9.87
N GLY A 37 -9.53 34.65 -8.63
CA GLY A 37 -9.52 35.59 -7.53
C GLY A 37 -8.41 36.64 -7.63
N THR A 38 -8.33 37.49 -6.62
CA THR A 38 -7.33 38.57 -6.57
C THR A 38 -6.72 38.71 -5.17
N ASP A 39 -5.40 38.73 -5.09
CA ASP A 39 -4.64 38.89 -3.86
C ASP A 39 -4.28 40.37 -3.65
N ASN A 40 -5.16 41.12 -3.03
CA ASN A 40 -4.88 42.50 -2.63
C ASN A 40 -5.64 42.89 -1.35
N ALA A 41 -5.25 44.01 -0.76
CA ALA A 41 -5.82 44.45 0.54
C ALA A 41 -7.28 44.89 0.48
N SER A 42 -7.82 45.19 -0.70
CA SER A 42 -9.22 45.59 -0.91
C SER A 42 -10.12 44.40 -1.23
N THR A 43 -9.57 43.19 -1.51
CA THR A 43 -10.34 41.98 -1.72
C THR A 43 -10.86 41.47 -0.38
N SER A 44 -12.16 41.24 -0.29
CA SER A 44 -12.81 40.77 0.94
C SER A 44 -12.51 39.30 1.27
N GLY A 45 -12.19 38.50 0.24
CA GLY A 45 -11.99 37.06 0.37
C GLY A 45 -13.31 36.30 0.56
N ASP A 46 -14.45 36.92 0.29
CA ASP A 46 -15.76 36.28 0.33
C ASP A 46 -16.05 35.47 -0.96
N VAL A 47 -17.24 34.87 -1.02
CA VAL A 47 -17.64 34.01 -2.15
C VAL A 47 -17.67 34.73 -3.50
N ASP A 48 -17.98 36.03 -3.52
CA ASP A 48 -18.08 36.84 -4.72
C ASP A 48 -16.76 37.50 -5.12
N ASN A 49 -15.89 37.75 -4.13
CA ASN A 49 -14.58 38.36 -4.28
C ASN A 49 -13.48 37.50 -3.62
N PRO A 50 -13.21 36.29 -4.16
CA PRO A 50 -12.25 35.37 -3.56
C PRO A 50 -10.81 35.84 -3.68
N PHE A 51 -9.95 35.35 -2.80
CA PHE A 51 -8.51 35.46 -2.98
C PHE A 51 -8.04 34.54 -4.12
N GLN A 52 -6.88 34.87 -4.70
CA GLN A 52 -6.29 34.04 -5.74
C GLN A 52 -5.53 32.85 -5.19
N THR A 53 -4.80 33.03 -4.08
CA THR A 53 -3.88 32.02 -3.57
C THR A 53 -4.19 31.59 -2.13
N LEU A 54 -3.84 30.34 -1.82
CA LEU A 54 -3.85 29.83 -0.45
C LEU A 54 -2.94 30.66 0.46
N ASN A 55 -1.78 31.07 -0.04
CA ASN A 55 -0.82 31.87 0.72
C ASN A 55 -1.42 33.19 1.20
N TYR A 56 -2.13 33.85 0.32
CA TYR A 56 -2.77 35.12 0.70
C TYR A 56 -3.92 34.87 1.66
N ALA A 57 -4.77 33.88 1.42
CA ALA A 57 -5.86 33.52 2.33
C ALA A 57 -5.33 33.22 3.75
N ILE A 58 -4.28 32.41 3.88
CA ILE A 58 -3.66 32.09 5.19
C ILE A 58 -3.13 33.36 5.88
N SER A 59 -2.59 34.33 5.14
CA SER A 59 -2.10 35.58 5.75
C SER A 59 -3.23 36.42 6.36
N ARG A 60 -4.49 36.13 6.03
CA ARG A 60 -5.67 36.90 6.48
C ARG A 60 -6.47 36.22 7.58
N ILE A 61 -6.20 34.92 7.84
CA ILE A 61 -6.95 34.14 8.82
C ILE A 61 -6.37 34.23 10.23
N THR A 62 -7.19 33.90 11.18
CA THR A 62 -6.83 33.62 12.57
C THR A 62 -7.05 32.13 12.86
N ASN A 63 -6.89 31.72 14.12
CA ASN A 63 -7.22 30.36 14.52
C ASN A 63 -8.72 30.08 14.34
N GLN A 64 -9.05 28.82 13.99
CA GLN A 64 -10.41 28.32 13.86
C GLN A 64 -11.22 28.97 12.72
N ASP A 65 -10.57 29.39 11.66
CA ASP A 65 -11.21 29.89 10.45
C ASP A 65 -11.41 28.78 9.38
N ARG A 66 -12.05 29.14 8.28
CA ARG A 66 -12.30 28.23 7.17
C ARG A 66 -11.78 28.83 5.87
N ILE A 67 -11.17 27.98 5.05
CA ILE A 67 -10.81 28.32 3.67
C ILE A 67 -11.58 27.40 2.75
N TYR A 68 -12.39 27.97 1.87
CA TYR A 68 -13.09 27.29 0.81
C TYR A 68 -12.38 27.48 -0.52
N PHE A 69 -12.16 26.40 -1.23
CA PHE A 69 -11.67 26.44 -2.61
C PHE A 69 -12.83 26.31 -3.58
N LYS A 70 -12.89 27.19 -4.58
CA LYS A 70 -13.76 27.06 -5.73
C LYS A 70 -13.16 26.06 -6.73
N SER A 71 -14.00 25.58 -7.67
CA SER A 71 -13.58 24.63 -8.69
C SER A 71 -12.31 25.07 -9.42
N GLY A 72 -11.35 24.15 -9.54
CA GLY A 72 -10.09 24.40 -10.23
C GLY A 72 -8.97 23.46 -9.82
N SER A 73 -7.87 23.51 -10.56
CA SER A 73 -6.60 22.88 -10.22
C SER A 73 -5.66 23.94 -9.65
N TYR A 74 -5.15 23.70 -8.46
CA TYR A 74 -4.31 24.62 -7.70
C TYR A 74 -2.90 24.04 -7.56
N GLU A 75 -1.94 24.74 -8.13
CA GLU A 75 -0.51 24.45 -8.04
C GLU A 75 0.13 25.43 -7.07
N PHE A 76 0.74 24.93 -6.02
CA PHE A 76 1.49 25.77 -5.05
C PHE A 76 2.58 24.92 -4.38
N ASP A 77 3.64 25.57 -3.95
CA ASP A 77 4.69 24.94 -3.18
C ASP A 77 4.16 24.49 -1.81
N GLU A 78 4.82 23.51 -1.18
CA GLU A 78 4.43 23.00 0.12
C GLU A 78 4.08 24.13 1.09
N LYS A 79 2.85 24.10 1.62
CA LYS A 79 2.37 25.12 2.55
C LYS A 79 2.32 24.62 3.97
N GLU A 80 3.03 25.28 4.85
CA GLU A 80 2.91 25.03 6.29
C GLU A 80 1.64 25.66 6.86
N ILE A 81 0.90 24.85 7.66
CA ILE A 81 -0.34 25.22 8.34
C ILE A 81 -0.08 25.25 9.84
N THR A 82 -0.01 26.47 10.40
CA THR A 82 0.26 26.72 11.82
C THR A 82 -0.96 27.22 12.59
N ASN A 83 -2.08 27.46 11.91
CA ASN A 83 -3.32 28.02 12.49
C ASN A 83 -4.19 26.92 13.07
N ASN A 84 -4.31 26.87 14.40
CA ASN A 84 -5.15 25.88 15.07
C ASN A 84 -6.63 25.98 14.65
N GLY A 85 -7.26 24.82 14.43
CA GLY A 85 -8.66 24.74 14.09
C GLY A 85 -9.01 25.17 12.66
N LEU A 86 -8.02 25.35 11.80
CA LEU A 86 -8.25 25.70 10.40
C LEU A 86 -8.92 24.54 9.66
N SER A 87 -10.00 24.87 8.92
CA SER A 87 -10.66 23.98 7.99
C SER A 87 -10.35 24.38 6.54
N ILE A 88 -9.77 23.47 5.76
CA ILE A 88 -9.48 23.64 4.33
C ILE A 88 -10.39 22.68 3.57
N ARG A 89 -11.24 23.19 2.65
CA ARG A 89 -12.21 22.32 1.97
C ARG A 89 -12.69 22.89 0.64
N ALA A 90 -13.23 22.00 -0.21
CA ALA A 90 -13.95 22.43 -1.41
C ALA A 90 -15.25 23.15 -1.04
N TYR A 91 -15.61 24.16 -1.84
CA TYR A 91 -16.85 24.89 -1.69
C TYR A 91 -18.02 24.14 -2.32
N ASN A 92 -19.02 23.82 -1.53
CA ASN A 92 -20.34 23.33 -1.99
C ASN A 92 -20.27 22.14 -2.97
N GLY A 93 -19.32 21.20 -2.76
CA GLY A 93 -19.14 20.04 -3.62
C GLY A 93 -18.46 20.34 -4.96
N GLU A 94 -17.89 21.52 -5.12
CA GLU A 94 -17.11 21.87 -6.30
C GLU A 94 -15.84 21.02 -6.42
N LYS A 95 -15.43 20.70 -7.65
CA LYS A 95 -14.24 19.89 -7.92
C LYS A 95 -12.96 20.69 -7.75
N VAL A 96 -12.25 20.42 -6.67
CA VAL A 96 -10.99 21.06 -6.29
C VAL A 96 -9.85 20.05 -6.39
N ILE A 97 -8.76 20.40 -7.07
CA ILE A 97 -7.56 19.60 -7.21
C ILE A 97 -6.36 20.37 -6.64
N PHE A 98 -5.66 19.79 -5.68
CA PHE A 98 -4.32 20.20 -5.29
C PHE A 98 -3.34 19.39 -6.12
N ASP A 99 -2.64 20.06 -7.03
CA ASP A 99 -1.78 19.43 -8.05
C ASP A 99 -0.30 19.61 -7.66
N GLY A 100 0.36 18.53 -7.27
CA GLY A 100 1.78 18.51 -6.92
C GLY A 100 2.71 18.33 -8.13
N THR A 101 2.15 18.38 -9.34
CA THR A 101 2.91 18.28 -10.58
C THR A 101 3.01 19.62 -11.28
N LYS A 102 4.01 19.77 -12.16
CA LYS A 102 4.13 20.93 -13.04
C LYS A 102 4.10 20.49 -14.50
N PRO A 103 3.50 21.27 -15.40
CA PRO A 103 3.61 20.99 -16.83
C PRO A 103 5.07 21.12 -17.27
N ILE A 104 5.48 20.32 -18.23
CA ILE A 104 6.86 20.35 -18.73
C ILE A 104 7.25 21.73 -19.26
N SER A 105 6.31 22.52 -19.78
CA SER A 105 6.57 23.91 -20.18
C SER A 105 7.25 24.79 -19.12
N ASP A 106 6.94 24.54 -17.85
CA ASP A 106 7.47 25.33 -16.73
C ASP A 106 8.87 24.87 -16.30
N LEU A 107 9.24 23.65 -16.70
CA LEU A 107 10.45 22.96 -16.28
C LEU A 107 11.55 22.98 -17.36
N THR A 108 11.23 23.32 -18.62
CA THR A 108 12.18 23.27 -19.73
C THR A 108 13.25 24.36 -19.67
N ASP A 109 14.45 24.03 -20.14
CA ASP A 109 15.53 24.97 -20.42
C ASP A 109 15.28 25.62 -21.80
N THR A 110 14.79 26.85 -21.79
CA THR A 110 14.45 27.60 -23.03
C THR A 110 15.69 28.01 -23.84
N ALA A 111 16.90 27.91 -23.29
CA ALA A 111 18.12 28.14 -24.03
C ALA A 111 18.43 26.98 -25.01
N VAL A 112 17.83 25.82 -24.78
CA VAL A 112 18.00 24.63 -25.63
C VAL A 112 16.70 24.39 -26.44
N ASN A 113 16.80 24.49 -27.77
CA ASN A 113 15.68 24.30 -28.69
C ASN A 113 14.39 25.11 -28.30
N SER A 114 14.59 26.30 -27.71
CA SER A 114 13.50 27.14 -27.20
C SER A 114 12.57 26.40 -26.19
N GLY A 115 13.09 25.42 -25.49
CA GLY A 115 12.34 24.60 -24.54
C GLY A 115 11.39 23.58 -25.18
N ASN A 116 11.47 23.34 -26.48
CA ASN A 116 10.57 22.44 -27.20
C ASN A 116 11.08 20.99 -27.24
N TRP A 117 10.17 20.06 -27.44
CA TRP A 117 10.49 18.67 -27.72
C TRP A 117 11.29 18.51 -29.01
N GLN A 118 12.21 17.58 -28.99
CA GLN A 118 13.05 17.17 -30.10
C GLN A 118 12.85 15.70 -30.38
N THR A 119 12.84 15.30 -31.64
CA THR A 119 12.91 13.87 -31.98
C THR A 119 14.29 13.31 -31.61
N HIS A 120 14.28 12.07 -31.15
CA HIS A 120 15.46 11.28 -30.88
C HIS A 120 15.29 9.94 -31.58
N THR A 121 16.07 9.70 -32.62
CA THR A 121 16.04 8.43 -33.35
C THR A 121 17.10 7.50 -32.75
N THR A 122 16.70 6.31 -32.37
CA THR A 122 17.55 5.30 -31.78
C THR A 122 17.13 3.90 -32.21
N ASP A 123 18.04 2.95 -32.17
CA ASP A 123 17.69 1.55 -32.23
C ASP A 123 17.35 1.08 -30.84
N ILE A 124 16.36 0.23 -30.70
CA ILE A 124 15.94 -0.33 -29.42
C ILE A 124 15.95 -1.85 -29.46
N VAL A 125 16.15 -2.46 -28.30
CA VAL A 125 15.97 -3.89 -28.07
C VAL A 125 14.75 -4.09 -27.19
N THR A 126 13.74 -4.77 -27.73
CA THR A 126 12.52 -5.09 -26.99
C THR A 126 12.76 -6.16 -25.92
N ASP A 127 11.80 -6.36 -25.01
CA ASP A 127 11.87 -7.43 -24.00
C ASP A 127 11.98 -8.84 -24.60
N SER A 128 11.50 -9.03 -25.83
CA SER A 128 11.68 -10.28 -26.59
C SER A 128 13.00 -10.34 -27.35
N ASN A 129 13.95 -9.45 -27.03
CA ASN A 129 15.29 -9.38 -27.62
C ASN A 129 15.31 -9.08 -29.15
N GLN A 130 14.24 -8.47 -29.66
CA GLN A 130 14.15 -8.05 -31.06
C GLN A 130 14.71 -6.64 -31.23
N VAL A 131 15.56 -6.45 -32.21
CA VAL A 131 16.07 -5.12 -32.60
C VAL A 131 15.05 -4.40 -33.47
N VAL A 132 14.64 -3.23 -33.05
CA VAL A 132 13.82 -2.29 -33.84
C VAL A 132 14.69 -1.10 -34.21
N ASN A 133 15.01 -0.99 -35.49
CA ASN A 133 15.92 0.04 -35.98
C ASN A 133 15.18 1.37 -36.20
N ASN A 134 15.87 2.47 -35.96
CA ASN A 134 15.42 3.83 -36.22
C ASN A 134 14.09 4.20 -35.54
N LYS A 135 13.87 3.71 -34.32
CA LYS A 135 12.70 4.14 -33.53
C LYS A 135 12.81 5.62 -33.19
N VAL A 136 11.73 6.34 -33.43
CA VAL A 136 11.61 7.75 -33.05
C VAL A 136 10.93 7.85 -31.71
N ILE A 137 11.66 8.40 -30.74
CA ILE A 137 11.14 8.83 -29.43
C ILE A 137 11.36 10.34 -29.29
N TYR A 138 10.95 10.93 -28.17
CA TYR A 138 11.06 12.36 -27.98
C TYR A 138 11.91 12.69 -26.75
N LYS A 139 12.65 13.82 -26.82
CA LYS A 139 13.40 14.34 -25.68
C LYS A 139 13.25 15.84 -25.53
N VAL A 140 13.39 16.31 -24.29
CA VAL A 140 13.41 17.76 -23.98
C VAL A 140 14.43 18.03 -22.87
N LYS A 141 15.09 19.17 -22.97
CA LYS A 141 16.05 19.62 -21.95
C LYS A 141 15.29 20.31 -20.82
N LEU A 142 15.51 19.88 -19.57
CA LEU A 142 15.00 20.54 -18.37
C LEU A 142 16.04 21.50 -17.80
N LYS A 143 15.61 22.44 -16.97
CA LYS A 143 16.49 23.36 -16.21
C LYS A 143 17.42 22.56 -15.30
N SER A 144 18.57 23.11 -14.98
CA SER A 144 19.64 22.43 -14.21
C SER A 144 19.25 22.10 -12.77
N ASP A 145 18.34 22.85 -12.19
CA ASP A 145 17.82 22.71 -10.82
C ASP A 145 16.57 21.83 -10.71
N VAL A 146 16.06 21.31 -11.86
CA VAL A 146 14.89 20.44 -11.89
C VAL A 146 15.27 19.00 -11.63
N GLU A 147 14.53 18.37 -10.75
CA GLU A 147 14.48 16.93 -10.53
C GLU A 147 13.05 16.45 -10.67
N ILE A 148 12.88 15.32 -11.35
CA ILE A 148 11.55 14.69 -11.54
C ILE A 148 11.65 13.21 -11.21
N TRP A 149 10.62 12.64 -10.61
CA TRP A 149 10.62 11.21 -10.22
C TRP A 149 9.32 10.49 -10.53
N GLN A 150 8.37 11.19 -11.16
CA GLN A 150 7.16 10.59 -11.70
C GLN A 150 6.65 11.48 -12.84
N LEU A 151 6.19 10.84 -13.91
CA LEU A 151 5.75 11.53 -15.12
C LEU A 151 4.31 11.13 -15.46
N PHE A 152 3.55 12.07 -15.99
CA PHE A 152 2.15 11.87 -16.35
C PHE A 152 1.88 12.38 -17.77
N TYR A 153 1.19 11.58 -18.56
CA TYR A 153 0.62 11.96 -19.84
C TYR A 153 -0.91 11.99 -19.72
N ASN A 154 -1.52 13.15 -19.97
CA ASN A 154 -2.94 13.35 -19.76
C ASN A 154 -3.41 12.87 -18.36
N ARG A 155 -2.63 13.15 -17.33
CA ARG A 155 -2.83 12.75 -15.92
C ARG A 155 -2.79 11.23 -15.63
N ASN A 156 -2.41 10.41 -16.59
CA ASN A 156 -2.09 9.00 -16.35
C ASN A 156 -0.59 8.84 -16.19
N GLU A 157 -0.16 8.00 -15.27
CA GLU A 157 1.26 7.74 -15.05
C GLU A 157 1.88 7.08 -16.28
N VAL A 158 2.99 7.63 -16.72
CA VAL A 158 3.93 7.02 -17.66
C VAL A 158 4.97 6.29 -16.83
N ILE A 159 5.20 5.01 -17.10
CA ILE A 159 6.09 4.18 -16.28
C ILE A 159 7.55 4.59 -16.49
N ASN A 160 8.32 4.63 -15.41
CA ASN A 160 9.78 4.77 -15.52
C ASN A 160 10.36 3.59 -16.31
N ALA A 161 11.18 3.90 -17.33
CA ALA A 161 11.78 2.91 -18.21
C ALA A 161 12.51 1.83 -17.43
N ARG A 162 12.13 0.59 -17.66
CA ARG A 162 12.64 -0.58 -16.95
C ARG A 162 12.76 -1.78 -17.89
N TRP A 163 13.67 -2.69 -17.59
CA TRP A 163 13.77 -3.98 -18.26
C TRP A 163 13.57 -5.14 -17.27
N PRO A 164 12.64 -6.10 -17.51
CA PRO A 164 11.60 -6.06 -18.53
C PRO A 164 10.58 -4.95 -18.25
N SER A 165 9.91 -4.48 -19.32
CA SER A 165 8.88 -3.45 -19.25
C SER A 165 7.65 -3.91 -18.46
N ALA A 166 6.95 -2.97 -17.85
CA ALA A 166 5.71 -3.25 -17.15
C ALA A 166 4.75 -2.06 -17.25
N GLN A 167 3.45 -2.35 -17.22
CA GLN A 167 2.40 -1.36 -17.42
C GLN A 167 1.28 -1.52 -16.38
N TRP A 168 0.59 -0.42 -16.09
CA TRP A 168 -0.64 -0.45 -15.30
C TRP A 168 -1.80 -1.11 -16.04
N THR A 169 -1.86 -0.95 -17.37
CA THR A 169 -2.99 -1.35 -18.21
C THR A 169 -3.17 -2.85 -18.34
N ASP A 170 -2.07 -3.61 -18.22
CA ASP A 170 -2.06 -5.07 -18.24
C ASP A 170 -1.68 -5.68 -16.87
N GLU A 171 -1.57 -4.82 -15.86
CA GLU A 171 -1.22 -5.17 -14.49
C GLU A 171 0.15 -5.84 -14.31
N SER A 172 1.00 -5.81 -15.34
CA SER A 172 2.33 -6.42 -15.29
C SER A 172 3.25 -5.79 -14.25
N VAL A 173 2.93 -4.59 -13.76
CA VAL A 173 3.59 -3.98 -12.58
C VAL A 173 3.44 -4.82 -11.31
N TYR A 174 2.39 -5.65 -11.20
CA TYR A 174 2.12 -6.55 -10.08
C TYR A 174 2.41 -8.04 -10.38
N ASP A 175 2.93 -8.36 -11.55
CA ASP A 175 3.23 -9.75 -11.94
C ASP A 175 4.73 -9.99 -12.02
N PHE A 176 5.32 -10.44 -10.91
CA PHE A 176 6.75 -10.74 -10.85
C PHE A 176 7.17 -11.88 -11.81
N ASN A 177 6.25 -12.72 -12.29
CA ASN A 177 6.57 -13.73 -13.30
C ASN A 177 6.94 -13.12 -14.66
N LYS A 178 6.61 -11.85 -14.88
CA LYS A 178 7.02 -11.09 -16.08
C LYS A 178 8.32 -10.31 -15.87
N TRP A 179 8.95 -10.42 -14.70
CA TRP A 179 10.25 -9.81 -14.44
C TRP A 179 11.40 -10.67 -14.98
N GLY A 180 12.63 -10.19 -14.88
CA GLY A 180 13.81 -10.98 -15.11
C GLY A 180 13.95 -12.12 -14.09
N HIS A 181 14.39 -13.26 -14.52
CA HIS A 181 14.58 -14.43 -13.67
C HIS A 181 16.04 -14.52 -13.22
N GLY A 182 16.25 -14.43 -11.91
CA GLY A 182 17.57 -14.59 -11.32
C GLY A 182 17.73 -15.95 -10.64
N TYR A 183 18.96 -16.46 -10.66
CA TYR A 183 19.33 -17.71 -10.04
C TYR A 183 20.50 -17.52 -9.09
N TYR A 184 20.62 -18.39 -8.09
CA TYR A 184 21.71 -18.31 -7.12
C TYR A 184 23.05 -18.73 -7.72
N ASP A 185 23.09 -19.91 -8.37
CA ASP A 185 24.27 -20.48 -9.06
C ASP A 185 23.84 -21.54 -10.08
N ILE A 186 24.54 -21.61 -11.18
CA ILE A 186 24.35 -22.66 -12.20
C ILE A 186 25.46 -23.73 -12.16
N ASN A 187 26.54 -23.54 -11.38
CA ASN A 187 27.77 -24.34 -11.50
C ASN A 187 28.00 -25.32 -10.34
N ASN A 188 27.34 -25.17 -9.21
CA ASN A 188 27.50 -26.08 -8.08
C ASN A 188 26.39 -27.11 -8.03
N SER A 189 26.38 -28.10 -8.87
CA SER A 189 25.46 -29.21 -8.94
C SER A 189 24.36 -29.14 -10.00
N GLY A 190 24.34 -28.13 -10.84
CA GLY A 190 23.34 -28.06 -11.93
C GLY A 190 21.93 -27.67 -11.48
N ASP A 191 21.78 -27.09 -10.31
CA ASP A 191 20.49 -26.74 -9.77
C ASP A 191 20.05 -25.35 -10.18
N ILE A 192 19.70 -25.19 -11.44
CA ILE A 192 18.90 -24.07 -11.92
C ILE A 192 17.45 -24.45 -11.68
N LEU A 193 16.70 -23.58 -11.01
CA LEU A 193 15.25 -23.72 -10.96
C LEU A 193 14.64 -23.06 -12.19
N ASP A 194 13.66 -23.73 -12.79
CA ASP A 194 12.86 -23.12 -13.86
C ASP A 194 11.88 -22.08 -13.33
N ALA A 195 11.17 -21.42 -14.23
CA ALA A 195 10.18 -20.40 -13.88
C ALA A 195 9.00 -20.94 -13.02
N THR A 196 8.86 -22.26 -12.95
CA THR A 196 7.83 -22.93 -12.11
C THR A 196 8.38 -23.31 -10.73
N GLY A 197 9.69 -23.06 -10.47
CA GLY A 197 10.37 -23.49 -9.26
C GLY A 197 10.84 -24.93 -9.29
N SER A 198 10.72 -25.61 -10.43
CA SER A 198 11.23 -26.98 -10.62
C SER A 198 12.72 -26.95 -10.80
N VAL A 199 13.42 -27.89 -10.15
CA VAL A 199 14.87 -28.01 -10.27
C VAL A 199 15.21 -28.50 -11.68
N LEU A 200 15.89 -27.69 -12.45
CA LEU A 200 16.45 -28.08 -13.77
C LEU A 200 17.69 -28.94 -13.65
N GLY A 201 18.04 -29.39 -12.46
CA GLY A 201 19.13 -30.31 -12.15
C GLY A 201 19.02 -30.84 -10.73
N SER A 202 19.59 -32.00 -10.42
CA SER A 202 19.43 -32.70 -9.16
C SER A 202 20.20 -32.05 -8.00
N GLY A 203 19.53 -31.44 -7.06
CA GLY A 203 20.11 -30.96 -5.80
C GLY A 203 19.14 -31.10 -4.64
N THR A 204 19.58 -31.75 -3.61
CA THR A 204 18.87 -31.96 -2.34
C THR A 204 19.20 -30.88 -1.33
N GLY A 205 19.01 -29.60 -1.66
CA GLY A 205 19.35 -28.50 -0.77
C GLY A 205 18.17 -27.61 -0.38
N SER A 206 18.32 -26.83 0.66
CA SER A 206 17.39 -25.78 1.04
C SER A 206 17.10 -24.86 -0.16
N HIS A 207 15.84 -24.44 -0.31
CA HIS A 207 15.46 -23.47 -1.35
C HIS A 207 16.04 -22.07 -1.12
N TYR A 208 16.59 -21.81 0.05
CA TYR A 208 17.12 -20.52 0.48
C TYR A 208 18.60 -20.56 0.76
N TYR A 209 19.31 -19.53 0.31
CA TYR A 209 20.71 -19.28 0.59
C TYR A 209 20.86 -17.89 1.18
N TYR A 210 21.93 -17.69 1.96
CA TYR A 210 22.30 -16.34 2.35
C TYR A 210 22.71 -15.57 1.08
N ASP A 211 22.25 -14.34 0.91
CA ASP A 211 22.51 -13.57 -0.29
C ASP A 211 24.02 -13.38 -0.53
N ASN A 212 24.47 -13.74 -1.72
CA ASN A 212 25.86 -13.65 -2.14
C ASN A 212 26.17 -12.37 -2.95
N GLY A 213 25.19 -11.48 -3.15
CA GLY A 213 25.36 -10.26 -3.94
C GLY A 213 25.46 -10.50 -5.43
N GLU A 214 24.91 -11.59 -5.96
CA GLU A 214 24.97 -11.93 -7.37
C GLU A 214 23.60 -12.37 -7.90
N ILE A 215 23.30 -11.97 -9.14
CA ILE A 215 22.26 -12.54 -9.97
C ILE A 215 22.90 -13.32 -11.10
N VAL A 216 22.41 -14.51 -11.36
CA VAL A 216 22.74 -15.31 -12.53
C VAL A 216 21.50 -15.38 -13.40
N ASP A 217 21.53 -14.76 -14.59
CA ASP A 217 20.43 -14.82 -15.57
C ASP A 217 20.82 -15.76 -16.70
N VAL A 218 19.94 -16.67 -17.05
CA VAL A 218 20.16 -17.72 -18.04
C VAL A 218 19.16 -17.57 -19.19
N ALA A 219 19.63 -17.64 -20.41
CA ALA A 219 18.79 -17.51 -21.61
C ALA A 219 17.91 -18.75 -21.85
N HIS A 220 16.79 -18.84 -21.12
CA HIS A 220 15.85 -19.97 -21.29
C HIS A 220 14.38 -19.53 -21.44
N ASN A 221 14.09 -18.23 -21.44
CA ASN A 221 12.78 -17.67 -21.71
C ASN A 221 12.86 -16.50 -22.69
N SER A 222 11.72 -15.97 -23.10
CA SER A 222 11.64 -14.88 -24.08
C SER A 222 12.18 -13.53 -23.58
N ALA A 223 12.25 -13.33 -22.27
CA ALA A 223 12.80 -12.13 -21.65
C ALA A 223 14.03 -12.50 -20.81
N SER A 224 15.14 -12.84 -21.46
CA SER A 224 16.41 -13.11 -20.80
C SER A 224 17.35 -11.93 -20.90
N LEU A 225 18.03 -11.61 -19.80
CA LEU A 225 19.03 -10.55 -19.80
C LEU A 225 20.21 -10.89 -20.74
N TYR A 226 20.57 -12.17 -20.87
CA TYR A 226 21.58 -12.58 -21.82
C TYR A 226 21.22 -12.16 -23.25
N GLY A 227 20.00 -12.45 -23.70
CA GLY A 227 19.51 -12.05 -25.02
C GLY A 227 19.47 -10.53 -25.20
N PHE A 228 18.98 -9.82 -24.20
CA PHE A 228 18.93 -8.36 -24.20
C PHE A 228 20.33 -7.74 -24.30
N VAL A 229 21.28 -8.15 -23.44
CA VAL A 229 22.63 -7.61 -23.41
C VAL A 229 23.39 -7.93 -24.71
N THR A 230 23.26 -9.15 -25.24
CA THR A 230 23.94 -9.53 -26.49
C THR A 230 23.36 -8.80 -27.70
N ALA A 231 22.06 -8.57 -27.74
CA ALA A 231 21.43 -7.75 -28.78
C ALA A 231 21.87 -6.28 -28.69
N GLN A 232 21.93 -5.71 -27.48
CA GLN A 232 22.47 -4.36 -27.26
C GLN A 232 23.95 -4.26 -27.65
N GLN A 233 24.77 -5.28 -27.38
CA GLN A 233 26.16 -5.32 -27.84
C GLN A 233 26.28 -5.40 -29.35
N GLY A 234 25.29 -5.90 -30.05
CA GLY A 234 25.22 -5.84 -31.51
C GLY A 234 25.02 -4.39 -32.01
N LEU A 235 24.44 -3.53 -31.22
CA LEU A 235 24.23 -2.10 -31.51
C LEU A 235 25.36 -1.22 -30.98
N ASP A 236 25.81 -1.50 -29.75
CA ASP A 236 26.89 -0.82 -29.06
C ASP A 236 27.83 -1.86 -28.41
N SER A 237 29.01 -2.07 -28.98
CA SER A 237 29.96 -3.05 -28.48
C SER A 237 30.46 -2.77 -27.05
N THR A 238 30.18 -1.61 -26.49
CA THR A 238 30.57 -1.21 -25.14
C THR A 238 29.42 -1.32 -24.11
N PHE A 239 28.23 -1.74 -24.55
CA PHE A 239 27.05 -1.80 -23.69
C PHE A 239 27.29 -2.67 -22.45
N SER A 240 26.98 -2.11 -21.30
CA SER A 240 26.99 -2.79 -20.01
C SER A 240 25.87 -2.26 -19.12
N VAL A 241 25.18 -3.13 -18.40
CA VAL A 241 24.18 -2.75 -17.40
C VAL A 241 24.79 -2.29 -16.07
N THR A 242 26.14 -2.27 -15.96
CA THR A 242 26.84 -1.74 -14.78
C THR A 242 26.42 -0.29 -14.51
N GLY A 243 26.08 0.02 -13.27
CA GLY A 243 25.54 1.31 -12.86
C GLY A 243 24.02 1.44 -12.95
N SER A 244 23.33 0.47 -13.55
CA SER A 244 21.87 0.40 -13.48
C SER A 244 21.39 0.20 -12.05
N LEU A 245 20.16 0.61 -11.76
CA LEU A 245 19.46 0.16 -10.58
C LEU A 245 18.87 -1.23 -10.84
N VAL A 246 19.01 -2.12 -9.87
CA VAL A 246 18.35 -3.43 -9.87
C VAL A 246 17.37 -3.50 -8.72
N ASN A 247 16.12 -3.77 -9.03
CA ASN A 247 15.08 -4.04 -8.05
C ASN A 247 14.97 -5.55 -7.91
N LEU A 248 15.27 -6.03 -6.71
CA LEU A 248 15.39 -7.45 -6.38
C LEU A 248 14.18 -7.92 -5.60
N ASN A 249 13.43 -8.88 -6.12
CA ASN A 249 12.51 -9.70 -5.33
C ASN A 249 13.21 -11.03 -5.05
N VAL A 250 13.88 -11.10 -3.92
CA VAL A 250 14.75 -12.25 -3.57
C VAL A 250 13.99 -13.37 -2.85
N GLY A 251 12.66 -13.36 -2.92
CA GLY A 251 11.83 -14.45 -2.35
C GLY A 251 11.38 -14.16 -0.93
N SER A 252 11.58 -15.07 -0.02
CA SER A 252 10.79 -15.25 1.21
C SER A 252 10.55 -14.04 2.10
N PHE A 253 11.25 -12.92 1.95
CA PHE A 253 11.07 -11.84 2.90
C PHE A 253 10.95 -10.43 2.32
N ARG A 254 11.63 -10.06 1.23
CA ARG A 254 11.77 -8.62 0.91
C ARG A 254 12.20 -8.34 -0.51
N SER A 255 11.85 -7.14 -0.94
CA SER A 255 12.40 -6.54 -2.15
C SER A 255 13.42 -5.46 -1.81
N TYR A 256 14.42 -5.30 -2.66
CA TYR A 256 15.51 -4.36 -2.45
C TYR A 256 15.89 -3.67 -3.75
N THR A 257 16.25 -2.38 -3.67
CA THR A 257 16.87 -1.67 -4.79
C THR A 257 18.35 -1.51 -4.53
N LYS A 258 19.19 -1.94 -5.48
CA LYS A 258 20.65 -1.87 -5.43
C LYS A 258 21.21 -1.33 -6.72
N VAL A 259 22.48 -0.97 -6.71
CA VAL A 259 23.24 -0.63 -7.92
C VAL A 259 23.93 -1.89 -8.45
N VAL A 260 23.90 -2.10 -9.76
CA VAL A 260 24.70 -3.13 -10.42
C VAL A 260 26.15 -2.69 -10.43
N ASN A 261 27.01 -3.39 -9.68
CA ASN A 261 28.42 -3.06 -9.53
C ASN A 261 29.27 -3.55 -10.71
N SER A 262 28.93 -4.72 -11.26
CA SER A 262 29.61 -5.30 -12.41
C SER A 262 28.73 -6.26 -13.19
N GLN A 263 29.13 -6.51 -14.44
CA GLN A 263 28.52 -7.47 -15.34
C GLN A 263 29.60 -8.40 -15.91
N SER A 264 29.29 -9.68 -16.07
CA SER A 264 30.04 -10.60 -16.86
C SER A 264 29.13 -11.46 -17.75
N ILE A 265 29.62 -11.88 -18.91
CA ILE A 265 28.87 -12.68 -19.87
C ILE A 265 29.62 -13.98 -20.09
N ASP A 266 28.94 -15.11 -19.92
CA ASP A 266 29.41 -16.45 -20.30
C ASP A 266 28.66 -16.89 -21.55
N VAL A 267 29.29 -16.71 -22.68
CA VAL A 267 28.73 -17.04 -24.00
C VAL A 267 28.52 -18.55 -24.15
N SER A 268 29.36 -19.35 -23.50
CA SER A 268 29.28 -20.83 -23.63
C SER A 268 28.02 -21.41 -23.00
N ASN A 269 27.56 -20.77 -21.94
CA ASN A 269 26.39 -21.20 -21.16
C ASN A 269 25.16 -20.30 -21.38
N ASN A 270 25.27 -19.26 -22.22
CA ASN A 270 24.23 -18.25 -22.42
C ASN A 270 23.79 -17.59 -21.11
N VAL A 271 24.74 -17.10 -20.33
CA VAL A 271 24.53 -16.55 -19.01
C VAL A 271 25.05 -15.12 -18.91
N VAL A 272 24.31 -14.26 -18.24
CA VAL A 272 24.79 -12.99 -17.71
C VAL A 272 24.81 -13.06 -16.18
N ARG A 273 25.91 -12.62 -15.58
CA ARG A 273 26.04 -12.44 -14.13
C ARG A 273 26.11 -10.97 -13.80
N LEU A 274 25.33 -10.56 -12.82
CA LEU A 274 25.34 -9.22 -12.24
C LEU A 274 25.79 -9.31 -10.79
N SER A 275 26.68 -8.40 -10.36
CA SER A 275 27.00 -8.25 -8.95
C SER A 275 26.38 -6.97 -8.38
N TYR A 276 26.01 -7.02 -7.11
CA TYR A 276 25.51 -5.90 -6.32
C TYR A 276 25.97 -6.04 -4.86
N ASP A 277 25.87 -4.97 -4.06
CA ASP A 277 26.15 -5.06 -2.63
C ASP A 277 25.08 -5.93 -1.97
N ASN A 278 25.49 -7.06 -1.39
CA ASN A 278 24.60 -8.06 -0.84
C ASN A 278 23.64 -7.46 0.19
N VAL A 279 22.48 -8.06 0.29
CA VAL A 279 21.49 -7.74 1.34
C VAL A 279 21.62 -8.76 2.46
N ALA A 280 21.59 -8.31 3.71
CA ALA A 280 21.79 -9.18 4.87
C ALA A 280 20.55 -10.06 5.14
N THR A 281 20.18 -10.91 4.18
CA THR A 281 19.00 -11.78 4.27
C THR A 281 19.18 -13.05 3.42
N TRP A 282 18.22 -13.95 3.52
CA TRP A 282 18.14 -15.15 2.71
C TRP A 282 17.51 -14.86 1.35
N LYS A 283 18.05 -15.48 0.33
CA LYS A 283 17.62 -15.41 -1.05
C LYS A 283 17.20 -16.79 -1.54
N GLU A 284 16.11 -16.88 -2.29
CA GLU A 284 15.71 -18.11 -2.97
C GLU A 284 16.68 -18.45 -4.10
N LYS A 285 16.80 -19.73 -4.41
CA LYS A 285 17.60 -20.19 -5.57
C LYS A 285 17.12 -19.57 -6.87
N HIS A 286 15.79 -19.45 -7.03
CA HIS A 286 15.12 -18.75 -8.10
C HIS A 286 14.45 -17.52 -7.51
N HIS A 287 14.75 -16.35 -8.03
CA HIS A 287 14.22 -15.08 -7.59
C HIS A 287 13.96 -14.19 -8.82
N TYR A 288 13.36 -13.02 -8.58
CA TYR A 288 12.94 -12.12 -9.64
C TYR A 288 13.62 -10.77 -9.50
N TYR A 289 13.80 -10.08 -10.62
CA TYR A 289 14.39 -8.75 -10.62
C TYR A 289 13.93 -7.95 -11.84
N TYR A 290 14.15 -6.63 -11.81
CA TYR A 290 14.12 -5.78 -12.98
C TYR A 290 15.17 -4.68 -12.87
N LEU A 291 15.56 -4.10 -14.01
CA LEU A 291 16.58 -3.07 -14.12
C LEU A 291 15.94 -1.73 -14.47
N GLU A 292 16.47 -0.64 -13.92
CA GLU A 292 16.02 0.74 -14.16
C GLU A 292 17.21 1.69 -14.37
N ASN A 293 16.88 2.94 -14.70
CA ASN A 293 17.79 4.07 -14.73
C ASN A 293 18.81 4.06 -15.88
N ARG A 294 18.37 3.59 -17.06
CA ARG A 294 19.15 3.74 -18.31
C ARG A 294 18.22 4.04 -19.49
N LEU A 295 18.75 4.77 -20.50
CA LEU A 295 18.02 5.06 -21.73
C LEU A 295 17.65 3.79 -22.51
N GLU A 296 18.52 2.79 -22.49
CA GLU A 296 18.34 1.54 -23.23
C GLU A 296 17.16 0.71 -22.74
N TYR A 297 16.64 1.00 -21.54
CA TYR A 297 15.42 0.38 -21.01
C TYR A 297 14.13 1.09 -21.45
N LEU A 298 14.26 2.25 -22.14
CA LEU A 298 13.13 2.91 -22.79
C LEU A 298 12.81 2.16 -24.08
N ASN A 299 12.26 0.97 -23.95
CA ASN A 299 12.11 0.01 -25.05
C ASN A 299 10.65 -0.42 -25.30
N SER A 300 9.69 0.24 -24.63
CA SER A 300 8.26 0.03 -24.79
C SER A 300 7.49 1.36 -24.76
N GLU A 301 6.27 1.35 -25.34
CA GLU A 301 5.37 2.50 -25.26
C GLU A 301 4.96 2.77 -23.79
N ASN A 302 4.61 4.02 -23.52
CA ASN A 302 4.21 4.52 -22.21
C ASN A 302 5.31 4.42 -21.16
N GLU A 303 6.54 4.65 -21.60
CA GLU A 303 7.74 4.71 -20.75
C GLU A 303 8.45 6.06 -20.88
N TRP A 304 9.22 6.41 -19.83
CA TRP A 304 10.06 7.60 -19.78
C TRP A 304 11.36 7.34 -19.05
N TRP A 305 12.39 8.08 -19.41
CA TRP A 305 13.67 8.11 -18.69
C TRP A 305 14.19 9.53 -18.54
N PHE A 306 14.77 9.82 -17.38
CA PHE A 306 15.36 11.12 -17.08
C PHE A 306 16.84 10.98 -16.78
N ASP A 307 17.67 11.57 -17.62
CA ASP A 307 19.10 11.71 -17.34
C ASP A 307 19.33 12.85 -16.36
N ASN A 308 19.47 12.51 -15.08
CA ASN A 308 19.68 13.53 -14.02
C ASN A 308 21.02 14.27 -14.18
N THR A 309 22.00 13.74 -14.92
CA THR A 309 23.29 14.39 -15.20
C THR A 309 23.16 15.44 -16.30
N THR A 310 22.60 15.06 -17.43
CA THR A 310 22.44 15.95 -18.58
C THR A 310 21.13 16.72 -18.55
N LYS A 311 20.21 16.38 -17.66
CA LYS A 311 18.85 16.95 -17.53
C LYS A 311 18.00 16.79 -18.78
N TYR A 312 18.22 15.77 -19.60
CA TYR A 312 17.30 15.41 -20.67
C TYR A 312 16.24 14.42 -20.18
N LEU A 313 14.98 14.77 -20.44
CA LEU A 313 13.85 13.88 -20.29
C LEU A 313 13.54 13.24 -21.65
N TYR A 314 13.45 11.91 -21.68
CA TYR A 314 13.09 11.11 -22.84
C TYR A 314 11.73 10.44 -22.60
N VAL A 315 10.89 10.36 -23.63
CA VAL A 315 9.57 9.73 -23.55
C VAL A 315 9.23 8.96 -24.82
N TRP A 316 8.56 7.84 -24.65
CA TRP A 316 7.87 7.12 -25.70
C TRP A 316 6.40 6.99 -25.29
N LEU A 317 5.53 7.79 -25.89
CA LEU A 317 4.12 7.87 -25.50
C LEU A 317 3.27 6.80 -26.20
N PRO A 318 2.09 6.45 -25.65
CA PRO A 318 1.19 5.48 -26.25
C PRO A 318 0.83 5.85 -27.69
N SER A 319 0.78 4.82 -28.57
CA SER A 319 0.47 4.97 -29.99
C SER A 319 1.39 5.95 -30.72
N ASP A 320 2.66 6.03 -30.32
CA ASP A 320 3.66 6.95 -30.88
C ASP A 320 3.21 8.43 -30.87
N ALA A 321 2.39 8.81 -29.87
CA ALA A 321 1.87 10.17 -29.78
C ALA A 321 3.01 11.20 -29.67
N VAL A 322 2.86 12.31 -30.34
CA VAL A 322 3.80 13.44 -30.23
C VAL A 322 3.54 14.17 -28.91
N PRO A 323 4.52 14.31 -28.03
CA PRO A 323 4.33 15.01 -26.76
C PRO A 323 4.12 16.52 -27.00
N SER A 324 3.27 17.12 -26.18
CA SER A 324 3.19 18.57 -26.05
C SER A 324 3.74 19.02 -24.70
N LEU A 325 4.11 20.29 -24.58
CA LEU A 325 4.64 20.82 -23.33
C LEU A 325 3.58 20.93 -22.22
N THR A 326 2.30 20.83 -22.56
CA THR A 326 1.19 21.02 -21.63
C THR A 326 0.48 19.72 -21.23
N ASN A 327 0.53 18.68 -22.09
CA ASN A 327 -0.10 17.39 -21.77
C ASN A 327 0.82 16.42 -21.01
N ILE A 328 2.11 16.75 -20.90
CA ILE A 328 3.07 16.07 -20.05
C ILE A 328 3.28 16.88 -18.78
N ARG A 329 3.15 16.23 -17.64
CA ARG A 329 3.38 16.83 -16.32
C ARG A 329 4.35 15.96 -15.54
N ALA A 330 5.17 16.58 -14.71
CA ALA A 330 6.12 15.87 -13.86
C ALA A 330 5.88 16.18 -12.37
N LYS A 331 6.01 15.17 -11.52
CA LYS A 331 6.03 15.34 -10.08
C LYS A 331 7.38 15.96 -9.68
N VAL A 332 7.30 17.09 -8.97
CA VAL A 332 8.46 17.87 -8.52
C VAL A 332 8.41 18.17 -7.02
N GLN A 333 7.37 17.72 -6.34
CA GLN A 333 7.22 17.86 -4.89
C GLN A 333 6.38 16.71 -4.32
N SER A 334 6.60 16.35 -3.06
CA SER A 334 5.86 15.30 -2.39
C SER A 334 4.61 15.82 -1.69
N TYR A 335 4.68 16.99 -1.07
CA TYR A 335 3.62 17.49 -0.18
C TYR A 335 3.04 18.82 -0.65
N SER A 336 1.73 18.98 -0.56
CA SER A 336 1.05 20.26 -0.71
C SER A 336 0.89 20.95 0.66
N LEU A 337 0.57 20.21 1.70
CA LEU A 337 0.34 20.76 3.03
C LEU A 337 1.25 20.08 4.05
N ASN A 338 1.85 20.88 4.91
CA ASN A 338 2.55 20.45 6.12
C ASN A 338 1.79 21.02 7.33
N ILE A 339 1.05 20.16 8.04
CA ILE A 339 0.15 20.60 9.12
C ILE A 339 0.87 20.43 10.45
N THR A 340 1.16 21.54 11.12
CA THR A 340 1.79 21.59 12.44
C THR A 340 0.85 22.16 13.52
N ALA A 341 -0.43 22.31 13.18
CA ALA A 341 -1.46 22.91 14.01
C ALA A 341 -2.51 21.88 14.43
N ASN A 342 -3.13 22.13 15.59
CA ASN A 342 -4.11 21.25 16.20
C ASN A 342 -5.54 21.51 15.70
N ASN A 343 -6.40 20.49 15.78
CA ASN A 343 -7.84 20.56 15.47
C ASN A 343 -8.15 20.99 14.02
N CYS A 344 -7.23 20.77 13.11
CA CYS A 344 -7.40 21.11 11.70
C CYS A 344 -8.27 20.08 10.97
N SER A 345 -8.88 20.50 9.85
CA SER A 345 -9.53 19.59 8.92
C SER A 345 -9.19 19.89 7.47
N VAL A 346 -9.11 18.81 6.65
CA VAL A 346 -8.95 18.87 5.20
C VAL A 346 -10.08 18.02 4.60
N GLU A 347 -10.93 18.62 3.78
CA GLU A 347 -12.17 17.98 3.36
C GLU A 347 -12.48 18.22 1.87
N ASP A 348 -12.99 17.17 1.20
CA ASP A 348 -13.51 17.23 -0.17
C ASP A 348 -12.48 17.68 -1.22
N ILE A 349 -11.20 17.41 -1.01
CA ILE A 349 -10.08 17.80 -1.89
C ILE A 349 -9.55 16.58 -2.65
N ASN A 350 -9.29 16.76 -3.94
CA ASN A 350 -8.53 15.81 -4.74
C ASN A 350 -7.05 16.19 -4.74
N PHE A 351 -6.18 15.29 -4.30
CA PHE A 351 -4.73 15.42 -4.38
C PHE A 351 -4.22 14.64 -5.60
N PHE A 352 -3.47 15.30 -6.45
CA PHE A 352 -2.87 14.66 -7.63
C PHE A 352 -1.36 14.81 -7.61
N GLY A 353 -0.63 13.67 -7.62
CA GLY A 353 0.83 13.66 -7.56
C GLY A 353 1.42 14.29 -6.30
N THR A 354 0.63 14.44 -5.25
CA THR A 354 1.02 15.05 -3.98
C THR A 354 0.19 14.49 -2.84
N THR A 355 0.61 14.77 -1.60
CA THR A 355 -0.10 14.39 -0.39
C THR A 355 0.08 15.43 0.72
N ILE A 356 -0.24 15.04 1.93
CA ILE A 356 -0.12 15.87 3.14
C ILE A 356 0.79 15.21 4.16
N LYS A 357 1.49 16.04 4.94
CA LYS A 357 2.23 15.59 6.12
C LYS A 357 1.94 16.48 7.32
N GLY A 358 2.39 16.07 8.50
CA GLY A 358 2.33 16.89 9.70
C GLY A 358 3.19 16.37 10.82
N ASN A 359 3.47 17.26 11.76
CA ASN A 359 4.14 16.95 13.01
C ASN A 359 3.45 17.71 14.14
N SER A 360 3.14 17.01 15.22
CA SER A 360 2.41 17.58 16.37
C SER A 360 1.02 18.15 16.00
N ALA A 361 0.35 17.54 15.01
CA ALA A 361 -0.98 17.92 14.55
C ALA A 361 -2.06 17.08 15.29
N ASP A 362 -2.37 17.46 16.52
CA ASP A 362 -3.39 16.76 17.31
C ASP A 362 -4.80 17.00 16.75
N ASN A 363 -5.65 15.96 16.78
CA ASN A 363 -7.05 15.98 16.31
C ASN A 363 -7.21 16.41 14.83
N LEU A 364 -6.29 16.02 13.96
CA LEU A 364 -6.42 16.26 12.52
C LEU A 364 -7.49 15.35 11.92
N ARG A 365 -8.34 15.93 11.10
CA ARG A 365 -9.39 15.20 10.35
C ARG A 365 -9.20 15.38 8.85
N VAL A 366 -9.08 14.27 8.14
CA VAL A 366 -9.03 14.22 6.67
C VAL A 366 -10.29 13.49 6.21
N ARG A 367 -11.17 14.17 5.48
CA ARG A 367 -12.47 13.62 5.11
C ARG A 367 -12.74 13.74 3.61
N ASN A 368 -13.31 12.69 3.03
CA ASN A 368 -13.78 12.70 1.64
C ASN A 368 -12.72 13.15 0.63
N CYS A 369 -11.45 12.95 0.94
CA CYS A 369 -10.34 13.33 0.07
C CYS A 369 -9.95 12.16 -0.84
N ASN A 370 -9.53 12.50 -2.06
CA ASN A 370 -9.06 11.53 -3.03
C ASN A 370 -7.58 11.78 -3.31
N PHE A 371 -6.74 10.80 -3.06
CA PHE A 371 -5.30 10.84 -3.25
C PHE A 371 -4.93 9.95 -4.45
N LEU A 372 -4.52 10.58 -5.54
CA LEU A 372 -4.03 9.91 -6.74
C LEU A 372 -2.53 10.11 -6.87
N TYR A 373 -1.78 9.00 -7.00
CA TYR A 373 -0.32 9.05 -7.12
C TYR A 373 0.33 9.83 -5.96
N SER A 374 -0.19 9.62 -4.76
CA SER A 374 0.18 10.43 -3.59
C SER A 374 1.61 10.20 -3.12
N SER A 375 2.13 8.97 -3.25
CA SER A 375 3.51 8.63 -2.93
C SER A 375 4.20 7.95 -4.12
N CYS A 376 5.51 8.09 -4.21
CA CYS A 376 6.35 7.45 -5.20
C CYS A 376 7.81 7.48 -4.75
N TYR A 377 8.52 6.37 -4.93
CA TYR A 377 9.97 6.32 -4.72
C TYR A 377 10.71 7.12 -5.80
N ALA A 378 11.81 7.72 -5.41
CA ALA A 378 12.63 8.55 -6.30
C ALA A 378 13.89 7.80 -6.79
N HIS A 379 13.76 6.55 -7.21
CA HIS A 379 14.88 5.71 -7.67
C HIS A 379 15.68 6.33 -8.81
N MET A 380 15.00 6.92 -9.79
CA MET A 380 15.63 7.55 -10.94
C MET A 380 16.54 8.74 -10.57
N LEU A 381 16.43 9.26 -9.36
CA LEU A 381 17.34 10.27 -8.82
C LEU A 381 18.50 9.65 -8.01
N ASN A 382 18.70 8.34 -8.10
CA ASN A 382 19.65 7.56 -7.30
C ASN A 382 19.39 7.63 -5.79
N GLN A 383 18.18 7.96 -5.39
CA GLN A 383 17.75 7.92 -4.00
C GLN A 383 17.39 6.47 -3.64
N ILE A 384 18.39 5.70 -3.33
CA ILE A 384 18.27 4.29 -2.94
C ILE A 384 18.85 4.07 -1.56
N ASN A 385 18.40 3.01 -0.89
CA ASN A 385 19.03 2.57 0.34
C ASN A 385 20.38 1.93 0.03
N SER A 386 21.49 2.61 0.30
CA SER A 386 22.85 2.13 0.07
C SER A 386 23.33 1.15 1.14
N GLY A 387 22.59 0.95 2.23
CA GLY A 387 22.99 0.06 3.31
C GLY A 387 22.82 -1.42 2.97
N SER A 388 23.71 -2.27 3.48
CA SER A 388 23.54 -3.72 3.52
C SER A 388 22.54 -4.17 4.60
N THR A 389 22.11 -3.26 5.46
CA THR A 389 21.17 -3.51 6.54
C THR A 389 19.73 -3.43 6.07
N ILE A 390 18.90 -4.24 6.67
CA ILE A 390 17.49 -4.39 6.40
C ILE A 390 16.69 -3.09 6.67
N ALA A 391 17.19 -2.19 7.50
CA ALA A 391 16.54 -0.93 7.81
C ALA A 391 17.26 0.24 7.14
N PRO A 392 16.57 1.15 6.44
CA PRO A 392 17.14 2.45 6.18
C PRO A 392 17.49 3.11 7.50
N ALA A 393 18.71 3.57 7.63
CA ALA A 393 19.17 4.26 8.84
C ALA A 393 18.44 5.61 9.02
N SER A 394 17.84 6.13 7.97
CA SER A 394 16.96 7.30 7.98
C SER A 394 15.78 7.04 7.03
N ASN A 395 14.62 7.57 7.38
CA ASN A 395 13.42 7.52 6.55
C ASN A 395 13.46 8.51 5.37
N GLU A 396 14.59 9.15 5.12
CA GLU A 396 14.68 10.28 4.18
C GLU A 396 14.38 9.88 2.73
N VAL A 397 14.72 8.65 2.35
CA VAL A 397 14.42 8.12 1.00
C VAL A 397 12.93 7.79 0.82
N PHE A 398 12.17 7.71 1.90
CA PHE A 398 10.79 7.22 1.96
C PHE A 398 9.79 8.25 2.46
N GLU A 399 10.19 9.51 2.60
CA GLU A 399 9.30 10.59 3.05
C GLU A 399 8.37 11.10 1.96
N THR A 400 7.79 10.18 1.20
CA THR A 400 6.82 10.54 0.14
C THR A 400 5.39 10.17 0.49
N GLN A 401 5.17 9.37 1.55
CA GLN A 401 3.85 8.94 1.99
C GLN A 401 3.10 10.02 2.77
N THR A 402 1.80 9.88 2.90
CA THR A 402 0.99 10.64 3.86
C THR A 402 1.49 10.34 5.27
N ARG A 403 2.12 11.31 5.94
CA ARG A 403 2.89 11.06 7.16
C ARG A 403 2.57 12.03 8.29
N PHE A 404 2.27 11.48 9.46
CA PHE A 404 2.07 12.24 10.68
C PHE A 404 2.92 11.69 11.80
N THR A 405 3.78 12.56 12.37
CA THR A 405 4.65 12.23 13.51
C THR A 405 4.20 13.02 14.74
N SER A 406 4.31 12.42 15.92
CA SER A 406 3.89 13.06 17.18
C SER A 406 2.49 13.69 17.11
N SER A 407 1.59 13.08 16.34
CA SER A 407 0.27 13.62 16.01
C SER A 407 -0.81 12.65 16.51
N PRO A 408 -1.28 12.82 17.75
CA PRO A 408 -2.35 11.99 18.29
C PRO A 408 -3.70 12.33 17.64
N ASN A 409 -4.61 11.36 17.65
CA ASN A 409 -6.00 11.50 17.17
C ASN A 409 -6.13 11.93 15.69
N VAL A 410 -5.25 11.44 14.83
CA VAL A 410 -5.40 11.65 13.37
C VAL A 410 -6.51 10.74 12.84
N SER A 411 -7.38 11.27 12.00
CA SER A 411 -8.44 10.49 11.39
C SER A 411 -8.54 10.69 9.88
N PHE A 412 -8.72 9.59 9.17
CA PHE A 412 -9.11 9.55 7.76
C PHE A 412 -10.48 8.91 7.66
N ASN A 413 -11.43 9.60 7.05
CA ASN A 413 -12.78 9.09 6.88
C ASN A 413 -13.29 9.35 5.47
N GLY A 414 -13.78 8.31 4.82
CA GLY A 414 -14.34 8.41 3.48
C GLY A 414 -13.33 8.81 2.40
N CYS A 415 -12.05 8.54 2.59
CA CYS A 415 -10.99 8.89 1.66
C CYS A 415 -10.70 7.75 0.67
N ALA A 416 -10.10 8.09 -0.48
CA ALA A 416 -9.58 7.11 -1.42
C ALA A 416 -8.09 7.36 -1.68
N PHE A 417 -7.30 6.28 -1.73
CA PHE A 417 -5.88 6.28 -2.09
C PHE A 417 -5.71 5.32 -3.26
N ARG A 418 -5.22 5.84 -4.39
CA ARG A 418 -5.12 5.05 -5.61
C ARG A 418 -3.81 5.31 -6.35
N TYR A 419 -3.27 4.24 -6.95
CA TYR A 419 -2.07 4.29 -7.79
C TYR A 419 -0.89 4.94 -7.06
N THR A 420 -0.57 4.44 -5.88
CA THR A 420 0.59 4.90 -5.12
C THR A 420 1.76 3.94 -5.31
N ASP A 421 2.97 4.43 -5.09
CA ASP A 421 4.16 3.62 -5.03
C ASP A 421 4.86 3.84 -3.69
N GLY A 422 4.93 2.78 -2.89
CA GLY A 422 5.36 2.83 -1.50
C GLY A 422 4.20 2.87 -0.50
N ASP A 423 4.52 2.98 0.78
CA ASP A 423 3.54 3.10 1.87
C ASP A 423 2.57 4.26 1.62
N VAL A 424 1.29 4.05 1.86
CA VAL A 424 0.27 5.10 1.66
C VAL A 424 0.21 6.05 2.84
N ILE A 425 0.08 5.49 4.05
CA ILE A 425 -0.09 6.23 5.31
C ILE A 425 0.91 5.72 6.33
N HIS A 426 1.60 6.65 6.97
CA HIS A 426 2.45 6.39 8.12
C HIS A 426 2.11 7.36 9.26
N THR A 427 1.62 6.85 10.38
CA THR A 427 1.37 7.66 11.58
C THR A 427 2.22 7.18 12.75
N GLN A 428 2.67 8.11 13.57
CA GLN A 428 3.49 7.84 14.75
C GLN A 428 3.13 8.78 15.89
N GLY A 429 3.00 8.21 17.09
CA GLY A 429 2.89 9.01 18.32
C GLY A 429 1.47 9.33 18.74
N GLY A 430 0.50 8.45 18.49
CA GLY A 430 -0.85 8.59 19.01
C GLY A 430 -1.84 7.69 18.29
N THR A 431 -3.08 7.74 18.72
CA THR A 431 -4.18 6.96 18.13
C THR A 431 -4.53 7.47 16.74
N THR A 432 -4.71 6.57 15.82
CA THR A 432 -5.16 6.86 14.44
C THR A 432 -6.45 6.09 14.15
N THR A 433 -7.38 6.75 13.47
CA THR A 433 -8.61 6.13 12.95
C THR A 433 -8.61 6.20 11.43
N ILE A 434 -8.80 5.05 10.78
CA ILE A 434 -9.00 4.95 9.33
C ILE A 434 -10.34 4.27 9.11
N GLU A 435 -11.32 5.00 8.62
CA GLU A 435 -12.69 4.53 8.49
C GLU A 435 -13.26 4.87 7.12
N ASP A 436 -13.99 3.91 6.53
CA ASP A 436 -14.73 4.08 5.28
C ASP A 436 -13.81 4.57 4.12
N CYS A 437 -12.57 4.07 4.06
CA CYS A 437 -11.56 4.45 3.08
C CYS A 437 -11.32 3.34 2.04
N TYR A 438 -10.97 3.75 0.83
CA TYR A 438 -10.69 2.88 -0.30
C TYR A 438 -9.21 2.92 -0.68
N PHE A 439 -8.58 1.75 -0.78
CA PHE A 439 -7.16 1.58 -1.15
C PHE A 439 -7.07 0.68 -2.37
N ASN A 440 -6.46 1.16 -3.46
CA ASN A 440 -6.39 0.38 -4.69
C ASN A 440 -5.12 0.71 -5.50
N TYR A 441 -4.47 -0.32 -6.04
CA TYR A 441 -3.21 -0.22 -6.76
C TYR A 441 -2.12 0.44 -5.93
N ILE A 442 -1.73 -0.22 -4.85
CA ILE A 442 -0.77 0.31 -3.89
C ILE A 442 0.56 -0.42 -4.01
N ASP A 443 1.66 0.36 -4.02
CA ASP A 443 3.04 -0.08 -3.87
C ASP A 443 3.53 -1.04 -4.98
N LYS A 444 3.68 -0.50 -6.18
CA LYS A 444 4.12 -1.29 -7.36
C LYS A 444 5.58 -1.72 -7.33
N THR A 445 6.45 -1.11 -6.53
CA THR A 445 7.87 -1.49 -6.47
C THR A 445 8.21 -2.36 -5.29
N VAL A 446 7.50 -2.22 -4.18
CA VAL A 446 7.74 -2.95 -2.91
C VAL A 446 9.23 -2.91 -2.52
N ALA A 447 9.91 -1.84 -2.87
CA ALA A 447 11.35 -1.74 -2.75
C ALA A 447 11.78 -1.09 -1.45
N ASN A 448 12.99 -1.42 -1.00
CA ASN A 448 13.72 -0.73 0.06
C ASN A 448 13.14 -0.80 1.46
N LEU A 449 12.34 -1.78 1.82
CA LEU A 449 11.82 -1.86 3.16
C LEU A 449 12.53 -2.91 4.01
N SER A 450 12.69 -2.59 5.26
CA SER A 450 13.56 -3.26 6.21
C SER A 450 12.93 -4.47 6.92
N SER A 451 11.66 -4.67 6.75
CA SER A 451 10.91 -5.74 7.41
C SER A 451 9.69 -6.09 6.55
N VAL A 452 8.74 -6.80 7.10
CA VAL A 452 7.48 -7.06 6.41
C VAL A 452 6.87 -5.74 5.95
N MET A 453 6.64 -5.64 4.65
CA MET A 453 6.15 -4.44 3.97
C MET A 453 4.68 -4.25 4.23
N THR A 454 4.24 -3.01 4.36
CA THR A 454 2.84 -2.70 4.68
C THR A 454 2.32 -1.56 3.83
N THR A 455 1.06 -1.65 3.44
CA THR A 455 0.37 -0.56 2.74
C THR A 455 0.23 0.67 3.63
N PHE A 456 0.00 0.48 4.93
CA PHE A 456 0.14 1.56 5.91
C PHE A 456 0.64 1.07 7.27
N ARG A 457 1.28 1.97 8.01
CA ARG A 457 1.84 1.75 9.34
C ARG A 457 1.25 2.71 10.35
N LEU A 458 0.59 2.16 11.32
CA LEU A 458 0.05 2.91 12.44
C LEU A 458 0.85 2.57 13.70
N MET A 459 1.81 3.43 14.05
CA MET A 459 2.78 3.15 15.13
C MET A 459 2.26 3.56 16.52
N GLY A 460 0.95 3.78 16.66
CA GLY A 460 0.30 4.16 17.91
C GLY A 460 -0.37 2.99 18.61
N ASP A 461 -1.00 3.30 19.75
CA ASP A 461 -1.79 2.36 20.55
C ASP A 461 -3.28 2.59 20.35
N GLY A 462 -4.07 1.51 20.33
CA GLY A 462 -5.53 1.57 20.25
C GLY A 462 -6.06 2.12 18.93
N ASN A 463 -5.31 1.97 17.84
CA ASN A 463 -5.75 2.42 16.52
C ASN A 463 -7.02 1.70 16.07
N THR A 464 -7.82 2.37 15.26
CA THR A 464 -9.03 1.81 14.66
C THR A 464 -8.89 1.78 13.14
N VAL A 465 -9.07 0.59 12.55
CA VAL A 465 -9.14 0.38 11.10
C VAL A 465 -10.48 -0.27 10.81
N LYS A 466 -11.43 0.52 10.28
CA LYS A 466 -12.82 0.10 10.22
C LYS A 466 -13.44 0.39 8.87
N GLN A 467 -14.20 -0.60 8.36
CA GLN A 467 -15.05 -0.43 7.18
C GLN A 467 -14.33 0.05 5.91
N ASN A 468 -13.06 -0.36 5.74
CA ASN A 468 -12.25 -0.01 4.58
C ASN A 468 -12.29 -1.12 3.55
N THR A 469 -12.05 -0.76 2.29
CA THR A 469 -11.85 -1.71 1.20
C THR A 469 -10.42 -1.62 0.68
N PHE A 470 -9.73 -2.76 0.60
CA PHE A 470 -8.39 -2.89 0.08
C PHE A 470 -8.39 -3.80 -1.15
N ARG A 471 -7.82 -3.34 -2.24
CA ARG A 471 -7.68 -4.09 -3.49
C ARG A 471 -6.30 -3.84 -4.09
N LYS A 472 -5.69 -4.89 -4.62
CA LYS A 472 -4.42 -4.80 -5.37
C LYS A 472 -3.31 -4.08 -4.61
N THR A 473 -2.90 -4.67 -3.49
CA THR A 473 -1.76 -4.21 -2.70
C THR A 473 -0.57 -5.16 -2.91
N ALA A 474 0.60 -4.63 -3.30
CA ALA A 474 1.76 -5.45 -3.61
C ALA A 474 2.52 -5.92 -2.38
N ALA A 475 2.43 -5.18 -1.28
CA ALA A 475 3.11 -5.50 -0.03
C ALA A 475 2.63 -6.84 0.55
N SER A 476 3.51 -7.54 1.23
CA SER A 476 3.21 -8.82 1.89
C SER A 476 2.23 -8.67 3.05
N SER A 477 2.23 -7.53 3.72
CA SER A 477 1.24 -7.17 4.73
C SER A 477 0.46 -5.96 4.27
N THR A 478 -0.85 -6.08 4.15
CA THR A 478 -1.66 -4.93 3.75
C THR A 478 -1.67 -3.88 4.85
N ILE A 479 -1.87 -4.29 6.10
CA ILE A 479 -1.88 -3.36 7.23
C ILE A 479 -0.98 -3.80 8.39
N ASN A 480 -0.28 -2.83 8.99
CA ASN A 480 0.31 -2.89 10.31
C ASN A 480 -0.46 -1.90 11.20
N PRO A 481 -1.43 -2.38 12.01
CA PRO A 481 -2.39 -1.49 12.67
C PRO A 481 -1.90 -0.96 14.02
N GLY A 482 -0.64 -1.21 14.43
CA GLY A 482 -0.10 -0.75 15.71
C GLY A 482 -0.46 -1.66 16.89
N ASN A 483 -0.32 -1.13 18.12
CA ASN A 483 -0.54 -1.88 19.35
C ASN A 483 -2.01 -1.89 19.77
N ALA A 484 -2.49 -3.03 20.26
CA ALA A 484 -3.86 -3.21 20.74
C ALA A 484 -4.94 -2.62 19.80
N PRO A 485 -4.87 -2.85 18.49
CA PRO A 485 -5.77 -2.22 17.52
C PRO A 485 -7.17 -2.86 17.55
N VAL A 486 -8.14 -2.09 17.05
CA VAL A 486 -9.44 -2.60 16.61
C VAL A 486 -9.46 -2.58 15.08
N VAL A 487 -9.54 -3.77 14.47
CA VAL A 487 -9.63 -3.94 13.01
C VAL A 487 -10.95 -4.64 12.70
N GLU A 488 -11.90 -3.90 12.16
CA GLU A 488 -13.26 -4.42 12.00
C GLU A 488 -13.95 -3.96 10.71
N TYR A 489 -14.81 -4.83 10.18
CA TYR A 489 -15.66 -4.56 9.01
C TYR A 489 -14.86 -4.17 7.75
N ASN A 490 -13.60 -4.57 7.63
CA ASN A 490 -12.82 -4.32 6.43
C ASN A 490 -13.03 -5.44 5.41
N ASP A 491 -13.09 -5.06 4.14
CA ASP A 491 -13.09 -5.97 2.99
C ASP A 491 -11.72 -5.90 2.31
N MET A 492 -10.95 -6.97 2.41
CA MET A 492 -9.55 -7.02 1.99
C MET A 492 -9.34 -8.17 1.01
N ALA A 493 -8.93 -7.82 -0.20
CA ALA A 493 -8.65 -8.81 -1.24
C ALA A 493 -7.46 -8.40 -2.11
N GLU A 494 -6.97 -9.35 -2.90
CA GLU A 494 -5.95 -9.13 -3.92
C GLU A 494 -4.68 -8.48 -3.36
N SER A 495 -4.02 -9.13 -2.39
CA SER A 495 -2.84 -8.58 -1.73
C SER A 495 -1.61 -9.48 -1.81
N GLY A 496 -0.43 -8.91 -1.51
CA GLY A 496 0.82 -9.64 -1.40
C GLY A 496 1.45 -10.05 -2.72
N TYR A 497 1.13 -9.40 -3.84
CA TYR A 497 1.58 -9.80 -5.17
C TYR A 497 3.10 -9.82 -5.37
N LEU A 498 3.82 -8.92 -4.72
CA LEU A 498 5.25 -8.72 -4.97
C LEU A 498 6.13 -9.08 -3.77
N GLN A 499 5.59 -9.66 -2.73
CA GLN A 499 6.39 -10.08 -1.57
C GLN A 499 5.84 -11.34 -0.92
N SER A 500 6.72 -12.26 -0.54
CA SER A 500 6.34 -13.62 -0.18
C SER A 500 6.04 -13.87 1.31
N ASP A 501 6.29 -12.95 2.24
CA ASP A 501 6.01 -13.13 3.67
C ASP A 501 5.01 -12.10 4.19
N GLY A 502 4.02 -12.53 4.96
CA GLY A 502 3.06 -11.63 5.59
C GLY A 502 1.62 -12.16 5.62
N ALA A 503 0.71 -11.23 5.86
CA ALA A 503 -0.73 -11.46 5.90
C ALA A 503 -1.46 -10.14 5.58
N MET A 504 -2.71 -10.21 5.17
CA MET A 504 -3.50 -8.99 5.00
C MET A 504 -3.57 -8.20 6.31
N ILE A 505 -3.90 -8.87 7.42
CA ILE A 505 -3.87 -8.28 8.76
C ILE A 505 -2.74 -8.97 9.53
N HIS A 506 -1.65 -8.23 9.79
CA HIS A 506 -0.44 -8.79 10.37
C HIS A 506 -0.05 -8.06 11.65
N LEU A 507 -0.08 -8.77 12.79
CA LEU A 507 0.31 -8.24 14.09
C LEU A 507 1.54 -8.99 14.61
N MET A 508 2.60 -8.23 14.90
CA MET A 508 3.78 -8.72 15.62
C MET A 508 3.50 -8.72 17.11
N VAL A 509 4.37 -9.37 17.88
CA VAL A 509 4.21 -9.66 19.31
C VAL A 509 3.63 -8.53 20.15
N ALA A 510 4.26 -7.36 20.11
CA ALA A 510 3.85 -6.21 20.93
C ALA A 510 2.46 -5.66 20.58
N GLN A 511 1.97 -5.97 19.39
CA GLN A 511 0.72 -5.44 18.84
C GLN A 511 -0.50 -6.27 19.24
N GLN A 512 -0.28 -7.53 19.64
CA GLN A 512 -1.34 -8.52 19.81
C GLN A 512 -2.17 -8.32 21.07
N SER A 513 -1.53 -7.93 22.17
CA SER A 513 -2.22 -7.83 23.46
C SER A 513 -3.33 -6.78 23.45
N GLY A 514 -4.55 -7.22 23.76
CA GLY A 514 -5.74 -6.35 23.71
C GLY A 514 -6.28 -6.07 22.32
N SER A 515 -5.66 -6.63 21.26
CA SER A 515 -6.15 -6.46 19.89
C SER A 515 -7.50 -7.14 19.66
N LYS A 516 -8.34 -6.53 18.82
CA LYS A 516 -9.63 -7.07 18.37
C LYS A 516 -9.67 -7.07 16.85
N ILE A 517 -9.58 -8.25 16.25
CA ILE A 517 -9.67 -8.46 14.80
C ILE A 517 -10.99 -9.17 14.52
N ARG A 518 -11.99 -8.42 14.02
CA ARG A 518 -13.33 -8.94 13.94
C ARG A 518 -14.16 -8.38 12.78
N TYR A 519 -15.13 -9.17 12.32
CA TYR A 519 -16.10 -8.79 11.27
C TYR A 519 -15.40 -8.37 9.96
N ASN A 520 -14.21 -8.89 9.66
CA ASN A 520 -13.52 -8.60 8.42
C ASN A 520 -13.81 -9.70 7.39
N TRP A 521 -13.82 -9.32 6.12
CA TRP A 521 -13.67 -10.23 4.99
C TRP A 521 -12.22 -10.18 4.52
N VAL A 522 -11.57 -11.35 4.44
CA VAL A 522 -10.20 -11.50 3.95
C VAL A 522 -10.17 -12.62 2.90
N HIS A 523 -9.86 -12.28 1.65
CA HIS A 523 -10.06 -13.23 0.58
C HIS A 523 -9.19 -12.97 -0.66
N ASP A 524 -9.15 -13.96 -1.56
CA ASP A 524 -8.49 -13.85 -2.86
C ASP A 524 -7.06 -13.33 -2.78
N THR A 525 -6.23 -13.95 -1.93
CA THR A 525 -4.84 -13.55 -1.73
C THR A 525 -3.88 -14.73 -1.75
N ILE A 526 -2.69 -14.49 -2.28
CA ILE A 526 -1.57 -15.43 -2.22
C ILE A 526 -0.84 -15.40 -0.86
N LYS A 527 -1.44 -14.75 0.16
CA LYS A 527 -0.90 -14.62 1.53
C LYS A 527 -1.91 -15.13 2.56
N TYR A 528 -1.49 -15.10 3.83
CA TYR A 528 -2.42 -15.35 4.92
C TYR A 528 -3.48 -14.24 5.02
N GLY A 529 -4.68 -14.59 5.42
CA GLY A 529 -5.70 -13.60 5.74
C GLY A 529 -5.33 -12.81 6.99
N ILE A 530 -5.24 -13.50 8.15
CA ILE A 530 -4.94 -12.90 9.46
C ILE A 530 -3.78 -13.66 10.11
N ARG A 531 -2.79 -12.93 10.61
CA ARG A 531 -1.62 -13.54 11.23
C ARG A 531 -1.22 -12.82 12.52
N PHE A 532 -1.23 -13.54 13.63
CA PHE A 532 -0.53 -13.19 14.86
C PHE A 532 0.84 -13.85 14.83
N ASP A 533 1.88 -13.06 14.64
CA ASP A 533 3.24 -13.55 14.41
C ASP A 533 4.18 -13.25 15.57
N GLY A 534 5.30 -13.97 15.59
CA GLY A 534 6.32 -13.91 16.61
C GLY A 534 6.88 -15.29 16.91
N ASP A 535 7.76 -15.39 17.86
CA ASP A 535 8.33 -16.67 18.32
C ASP A 535 7.49 -17.32 19.44
N GLY A 536 6.25 -16.88 19.64
CA GLY A 536 5.30 -17.43 20.62
C GLY A 536 5.11 -16.56 21.87
N ASP A 537 5.63 -15.36 21.90
CA ASP A 537 5.61 -14.42 23.02
C ASP A 537 4.44 -13.42 22.99
N GLY A 538 3.58 -13.46 21.96
CA GLY A 538 2.34 -12.72 21.92
C GLY A 538 1.23 -13.37 22.75
N PHE A 539 0.26 -12.58 23.23
CA PHE A 539 -0.84 -13.06 24.07
C PHE A 539 -2.03 -12.11 24.06
N ASN A 540 -3.18 -12.60 24.56
CA ASN A 540 -4.38 -11.84 24.88
C ASN A 540 -4.91 -10.99 23.71
N GLY A 541 -4.73 -11.46 22.47
CA GLY A 541 -5.40 -10.90 21.30
C GLY A 541 -6.61 -11.74 20.92
N SER A 542 -7.62 -11.15 20.28
CA SER A 542 -8.83 -11.81 19.83
C SER A 542 -9.02 -11.73 18.32
N ILE A 543 -9.39 -12.87 17.72
CA ILE A 543 -9.75 -12.99 16.31
C ILE A 543 -11.12 -13.67 16.26
N HIS A 544 -12.16 -12.92 15.87
CA HIS A 544 -13.51 -13.46 15.89
C HIS A 544 -14.45 -12.83 14.85
N HIS A 545 -15.47 -13.60 14.47
CA HIS A 545 -16.49 -13.17 13.50
C HIS A 545 -15.90 -12.68 12.16
N ASN A 546 -14.74 -13.21 11.76
CA ASN A 546 -14.17 -12.92 10.45
C ASN A 546 -14.60 -14.01 9.46
N VAL A 547 -14.74 -13.63 8.20
CA VAL A 547 -14.95 -14.57 7.10
C VAL A 547 -13.73 -14.48 6.17
N GLY A 548 -13.20 -15.66 5.77
CA GLY A 548 -12.09 -15.70 4.84
C GLY A 548 -12.16 -16.88 3.88
N TRP A 549 -11.74 -16.65 2.62
CA TRP A 549 -11.73 -17.68 1.58
C TRP A 549 -10.65 -17.40 0.54
N ASN A 550 -10.25 -18.46 -0.16
CA ASN A 550 -9.26 -18.40 -1.24
C ASN A 550 -7.99 -17.61 -0.84
N CYS A 551 -7.48 -17.90 0.36
CA CYS A 551 -6.21 -17.39 0.87
C CYS A 551 -5.12 -18.46 0.77
N GLU A 552 -3.83 -18.12 0.81
CA GLU A 552 -2.76 -19.11 1.03
C GLU A 552 -3.05 -19.94 2.29
N GLY A 553 -3.43 -19.27 3.37
CA GLY A 553 -3.95 -19.81 4.62
C GLY A 553 -4.84 -18.76 5.28
N GLY A 554 -5.83 -19.16 6.05
CA GLY A 554 -6.79 -18.21 6.64
C GLY A 554 -6.22 -17.49 7.84
N ILE A 555 -6.39 -18.06 9.05
CA ILE A 555 -5.87 -17.51 10.32
C ILE A 555 -4.63 -18.29 10.75
N MET A 556 -3.55 -17.60 11.11
CA MET A 556 -2.41 -18.20 11.79
C MET A 556 -2.12 -17.48 13.11
N ALA A 557 -2.16 -18.21 14.23
CA ALA A 557 -1.85 -17.68 15.55
C ALA A 557 -0.61 -18.36 16.15
N LYS A 558 0.32 -17.53 16.62
CA LYS A 558 1.49 -17.91 17.40
C LYS A 558 1.50 -17.10 18.68
N GLY A 559 1.39 -17.73 19.82
CA GLY A 559 1.34 -17.01 21.09
C GLY A 559 1.54 -17.91 22.29
N GLY A 560 1.64 -17.32 23.48
CA GLY A 560 1.59 -18.04 24.75
C GLY A 560 2.76 -18.98 25.04
N TRP A 561 3.98 -18.45 25.23
CA TRP A 561 5.11 -19.24 25.77
C TRP A 561 4.94 -19.55 27.26
N LEU A 562 5.46 -20.70 27.67
CA LEU A 562 5.75 -20.95 29.11
C LEU A 562 7.04 -20.20 29.52
N VAL A 563 6.91 -19.08 30.19
CA VAL A 563 8.04 -18.43 30.84
C VAL A 563 8.12 -18.97 32.26
N SER A 564 9.14 -19.78 32.55
CA SER A 564 9.54 -20.28 33.88
C SER A 564 8.40 -20.47 34.89
N GLY A 565 7.44 -21.35 34.58
CA GLY A 565 6.37 -21.76 35.48
C GLY A 565 5.12 -20.90 35.56
N SER A 566 5.03 -19.84 34.78
CA SER A 566 3.81 -19.03 34.58
C SER A 566 3.43 -19.03 33.10
N SER A 567 2.23 -19.50 32.80
CA SER A 567 1.69 -19.36 31.44
C SER A 567 1.39 -17.89 31.17
N VAL A 568 1.98 -17.32 30.14
CA VAL A 568 1.45 -16.09 29.53
C VAL A 568 0.17 -16.49 28.81
N GLY A 569 -0.95 -15.82 29.04
CA GLY A 569 -2.25 -16.17 28.47
C GLY A 569 -2.19 -16.27 26.94
N GLY A 570 -2.95 -17.20 26.35
CA GLY A 570 -3.02 -17.37 24.92
C GLY A 570 -3.92 -16.36 24.22
N HIS A 571 -4.27 -16.68 22.98
CA HIS A 571 -5.19 -15.91 22.15
C HIS A 571 -6.61 -16.48 22.18
N PHE A 572 -7.57 -15.69 21.74
CA PHE A 572 -8.98 -16.07 21.62
C PHE A 572 -9.39 -16.08 20.15
N ILE A 573 -9.61 -17.25 19.58
CA ILE A 573 -9.96 -17.47 18.19
C ILE A 573 -11.33 -18.16 18.14
N TYR A 574 -12.38 -17.37 17.88
CA TYR A 574 -13.75 -17.91 18.00
C TYR A 574 -14.72 -17.30 16.98
N ASN A 575 -15.78 -18.03 16.68
CA ASN A 575 -16.83 -17.62 15.74
C ASN A 575 -16.27 -17.06 14.42
N ASN A 576 -15.30 -17.72 13.79
CA ASN A 576 -14.82 -17.39 12.45
C ASN A 576 -15.33 -18.41 11.43
N THR A 577 -15.50 -17.99 10.17
CA THR A 577 -15.82 -18.86 9.02
C THR A 577 -14.69 -18.75 8.00
N PHE A 578 -13.96 -19.86 7.77
CA PHE A 578 -12.83 -19.88 6.82
C PHE A 578 -12.86 -21.15 5.97
N PHE A 579 -12.61 -21.00 4.66
CA PHE A 579 -12.67 -22.10 3.70
C PHE A 579 -11.82 -21.84 2.45
N ASP A 580 -11.63 -22.87 1.63
CA ASP A 580 -10.89 -22.78 0.36
C ASP A 580 -9.46 -22.24 0.47
N SER A 581 -8.75 -22.49 1.58
CA SER A 581 -7.32 -22.13 1.64
C SER A 581 -6.50 -22.98 0.68
N THR A 582 -5.64 -22.33 -0.12
CA THR A 582 -4.98 -22.93 -1.29
C THR A 582 -3.79 -23.81 -0.94
N GLU A 583 -3.00 -23.43 0.07
CA GLU A 583 -1.75 -24.15 0.42
C GLU A 583 -1.66 -24.56 1.90
N LYS A 584 -2.21 -23.78 2.80
CA LYS A 584 -2.13 -23.99 4.24
C LYS A 584 -3.52 -24.34 4.80
N ASN A 585 -3.60 -24.58 6.10
CA ASN A 585 -4.88 -24.79 6.76
C ASN A 585 -5.67 -23.46 6.89
N ASP A 586 -6.98 -23.55 7.04
CA ASP A 586 -7.83 -22.36 7.15
C ASP A 586 -7.68 -21.66 8.50
N ILE A 587 -7.58 -22.43 9.59
CA ILE A 587 -7.33 -21.90 10.91
C ILE A 587 -6.22 -22.71 11.57
N MET A 588 -5.11 -22.04 11.87
CA MET A 588 -3.89 -22.61 12.45
C MET A 588 -3.58 -21.97 13.80
N VAL A 589 -3.75 -22.72 14.88
CA VAL A 589 -3.24 -22.34 16.21
C VAL A 589 -2.08 -23.25 16.52
N LEU A 590 -0.88 -22.81 16.20
CA LEU A 590 0.28 -23.69 16.10
C LEU A 590 0.67 -24.28 17.46
N ASN A 591 0.88 -25.61 17.50
CA ASN A 591 1.35 -26.32 18.69
C ASN A 591 2.81 -25.97 19.03
N THR A 592 3.62 -25.74 17.97
CA THR A 592 5.05 -25.47 18.13
C THR A 592 5.54 -24.38 17.18
N GLN A 593 6.58 -23.66 17.62
CA GLN A 593 7.36 -22.75 16.77
C GLN A 593 8.84 -23.00 17.01
N LYS A 594 9.62 -23.26 15.96
CA LYS A 594 11.07 -23.60 16.06
C LYS A 594 11.36 -24.69 17.10
N GLY A 595 10.50 -25.71 17.19
CA GLY A 595 10.64 -26.80 18.15
C GLY A 595 10.24 -26.47 19.59
N VAL A 596 9.72 -25.29 19.86
CA VAL A 596 9.22 -24.86 21.17
C VAL A 596 7.69 -24.89 21.19
N ASN A 597 7.11 -25.41 22.25
CA ASN A 597 5.67 -25.42 22.47
C ASN A 597 5.14 -23.99 22.69
N ILE A 598 4.05 -23.63 22.02
CA ILE A 598 3.43 -22.30 22.05
C ILE A 598 1.91 -22.40 22.22
N ASN A 599 1.22 -21.27 22.25
CA ASN A 599 -0.24 -21.14 22.40
C ASN A 599 -0.80 -21.70 23.72
N TYR A 600 -0.01 -21.64 24.80
CA TYR A 600 -0.50 -21.98 26.13
C TYR A 600 -1.68 -21.10 26.56
N GLY A 601 -2.79 -21.72 26.93
CA GLY A 601 -4.00 -21.01 27.34
C GLY A 601 -4.80 -20.36 26.20
N SER A 602 -4.47 -20.65 24.94
CA SER A 602 -5.30 -20.21 23.81
C SER A 602 -6.65 -20.95 23.82
N VAL A 603 -7.69 -20.23 23.41
CA VAL A 603 -9.06 -20.71 23.31
C VAL A 603 -9.50 -20.69 21.83
N VAL A 604 -9.97 -21.83 21.34
CA VAL A 604 -10.39 -22.02 19.94
C VAL A 604 -11.79 -22.62 19.94
N MET A 605 -12.81 -21.83 19.62
CA MET A 605 -14.18 -22.33 19.71
C MET A 605 -15.12 -21.73 18.65
N ASN A 606 -16.21 -22.46 18.39
CA ASN A 606 -17.29 -22.01 17.52
C ASN A 606 -16.83 -21.61 16.11
N ASN A 607 -15.68 -22.08 15.65
CA ASN A 607 -15.22 -21.77 14.29
C ASN A 607 -15.83 -22.79 13.29
N LEU A 608 -16.25 -22.27 12.14
CA LEU A 608 -16.73 -23.04 10.98
C LEU A 608 -15.64 -23.02 9.90
N THR A 609 -15.11 -24.19 9.55
CA THR A 609 -13.96 -24.24 8.65
C THR A 609 -13.77 -25.59 8.00
N GLU A 610 -13.00 -25.67 6.92
CA GLU A 610 -12.64 -26.94 6.28
C GLU A 610 -11.43 -27.60 6.96
N LYS A 611 -10.44 -26.76 7.37
CA LYS A 611 -9.17 -27.25 7.92
C LYS A 611 -8.79 -26.50 9.19
N LEU A 612 -9.00 -27.11 10.34
CA LEU A 612 -8.62 -26.61 11.66
C LEU A 612 -7.45 -27.42 12.21
N SER A 613 -6.33 -26.78 12.57
CA SER A 613 -5.12 -27.53 12.90
C SER A 613 -4.18 -26.82 13.88
N GLY A 614 -3.40 -27.64 14.63
CA GLY A 614 -2.23 -27.23 15.38
C GLY A 614 -0.95 -27.10 14.53
N HIS A 615 -1.03 -27.35 13.22
CA HIS A 615 0.06 -27.29 12.26
C HIS A 615 -0.30 -26.41 11.03
N ARG A 616 0.69 -26.00 10.25
CA ARG A 616 0.45 -25.11 9.09
C ARG A 616 -0.20 -25.82 7.90
N THR A 617 0.26 -27.01 7.59
CA THR A 617 -0.11 -27.78 6.39
C THR A 617 -0.81 -29.09 6.73
N ASP A 618 -0.33 -29.79 7.74
CA ASP A 618 -0.90 -31.08 8.12
C ASP A 618 -2.08 -30.87 9.06
N ILE A 619 -3.03 -31.80 9.06
CA ILE A 619 -4.11 -31.79 10.04
C ILE A 619 -3.60 -32.44 11.32
N GLU A 620 -3.34 -31.63 12.30
CA GLU A 620 -2.85 -32.01 13.63
C GLU A 620 -3.79 -31.49 14.72
N GLY A 621 -4.16 -32.33 15.65
CA GLY A 621 -4.96 -31.91 16.81
C GLY A 621 -4.22 -30.90 17.68
N PHE A 622 -4.96 -30.12 18.44
CA PHE A 622 -4.37 -29.17 19.37
C PHE A 622 -3.74 -29.87 20.58
N SER A 623 -2.66 -29.28 21.07
CA SER A 623 -2.03 -29.68 22.31
C SER A 623 -2.98 -29.51 23.51
N SER A 624 -2.77 -30.29 24.59
CA SER A 624 -3.65 -30.30 25.76
C SER A 624 -3.74 -28.96 26.53
N TRP A 625 -2.86 -28.01 26.27
CA TRP A 625 -2.90 -26.68 26.85
C TRP A 625 -3.69 -25.65 26.02
N VAL A 626 -4.21 -26.02 24.86
CA VAL A 626 -5.16 -25.24 24.06
C VAL A 626 -6.58 -25.74 24.39
N THR A 627 -7.47 -24.85 24.76
CA THR A 627 -8.88 -25.19 24.97
C THR A 627 -9.61 -25.09 23.64
N ALA A 628 -10.04 -26.23 23.11
CA ALA A 628 -10.82 -26.29 21.88
C ALA A 628 -12.19 -26.91 22.13
N SER A 629 -13.26 -26.25 21.68
CA SER A 629 -14.63 -26.78 21.79
C SER A 629 -15.56 -26.22 20.73
N ASN A 630 -16.58 -26.99 20.36
CA ASN A 630 -17.67 -26.58 19.48
C ASN A 630 -17.21 -26.00 18.13
N ASN A 631 -16.02 -26.37 17.63
CA ASN A 631 -15.63 -26.07 16.26
C ASN A 631 -16.25 -27.10 15.32
N TYR A 632 -16.68 -26.66 14.16
CA TYR A 632 -17.20 -27.55 13.11
C TYR A 632 -16.27 -27.57 11.92
N THR A 633 -15.91 -28.78 11.46
CA THR A 633 -15.08 -28.99 10.29
C THR A 633 -15.72 -29.96 9.31
N ALA A 634 -15.69 -29.67 8.01
CA ALA A 634 -16.11 -30.52 6.93
C ALA A 634 -15.20 -30.30 5.72
N SER A 635 -15.12 -31.28 4.83
CA SER A 635 -14.27 -31.14 3.62
C SER A 635 -14.75 -30.08 2.63
N ASN A 636 -15.97 -29.60 2.78
CA ASN A 636 -16.53 -28.45 2.08
C ASN A 636 -17.66 -27.88 2.95
N ILE A 637 -17.51 -26.62 3.39
CA ILE A 637 -18.51 -25.94 4.20
C ILE A 637 -19.43 -25.02 3.40
N ILE A 638 -19.15 -24.75 2.12
CA ILE A 638 -19.96 -23.87 1.27
C ILE A 638 -21.45 -24.28 1.26
N PRO A 639 -21.81 -25.58 1.16
CA PRO A 639 -23.21 -25.99 1.21
C PRO A 639 -23.93 -25.72 2.55
N LEU A 640 -23.20 -25.35 3.59
CA LEU A 640 -23.75 -24.99 4.90
C LEU A 640 -24.02 -23.48 5.01
N LEU A 641 -23.63 -22.70 4.00
CA LEU A 641 -23.79 -21.25 3.94
C LEU A 641 -24.90 -20.87 2.97
N THR A 642 -25.56 -19.75 3.21
CA THR A 642 -26.75 -19.33 2.47
C THR A 642 -26.46 -19.00 1.01
N ASP A 643 -25.52 -18.09 0.73
CA ASP A 643 -25.12 -17.73 -0.64
C ASP A 643 -23.74 -17.03 -0.63
N THR A 644 -22.67 -17.79 -0.73
CA THR A 644 -21.30 -17.26 -0.72
C THR A 644 -21.02 -16.36 -1.93
N GLY A 645 -21.69 -16.58 -3.07
CA GLY A 645 -21.54 -15.75 -4.27
C GLY A 645 -22.12 -14.34 -4.13
N SER A 646 -23.09 -14.17 -3.23
CA SER A 646 -23.65 -12.85 -2.86
C SER A 646 -23.16 -12.36 -1.51
N TYR A 647 -22.07 -12.93 -1.01
CA TYR A 647 -21.46 -12.59 0.31
C TYR A 647 -22.42 -12.80 1.50
N ASP A 648 -23.39 -13.70 1.39
CA ASP A 648 -24.25 -14.12 2.50
C ASP A 648 -23.67 -15.40 3.13
N PHE A 649 -22.88 -15.20 4.17
CA PHE A 649 -22.20 -16.27 4.90
C PHE A 649 -22.98 -16.76 6.12
N ARG A 650 -24.26 -16.39 6.25
CA ARG A 650 -25.12 -16.93 7.31
C ARG A 650 -25.30 -18.43 7.11
N PRO A 651 -25.27 -19.23 8.19
CA PRO A 651 -25.50 -20.65 8.06
C PRO A 651 -26.94 -20.94 7.56
N ILE A 652 -27.10 -22.02 6.84
CA ILE A 652 -28.43 -22.56 6.57
C ILE A 652 -28.97 -23.27 7.83
N ASN A 653 -30.29 -23.51 7.90
CA ASN A 653 -30.89 -24.19 9.04
C ASN A 653 -30.44 -25.64 9.14
N THR A 654 -29.38 -25.89 9.91
CA THR A 654 -28.88 -27.23 10.20
C THR A 654 -28.47 -27.35 11.67
N GLY A 655 -28.99 -28.34 12.38
CA GLY A 655 -28.72 -28.54 13.81
C GLY A 655 -27.28 -28.87 14.18
N SER A 656 -26.38 -29.02 13.19
CA SER A 656 -24.95 -29.24 13.45
C SER A 656 -24.16 -27.97 13.70
N ILE A 657 -24.67 -26.81 13.29
CA ILE A 657 -23.99 -25.52 13.45
C ILE A 657 -24.92 -24.44 14.05
N VAL A 658 -26.22 -24.47 13.78
CA VAL A 658 -27.18 -23.53 14.36
C VAL A 658 -27.47 -23.92 15.82
N ASP A 659 -27.42 -22.95 16.72
CA ASP A 659 -27.56 -23.11 18.20
C ASP A 659 -26.56 -24.11 18.81
N ALA A 660 -25.47 -24.42 18.12
CA ALA A 660 -24.50 -25.46 18.52
C ALA A 660 -23.22 -24.89 19.15
N GLY A 661 -23.10 -23.59 19.24
CA GLY A 661 -21.94 -22.90 19.79
C GLY A 661 -21.85 -22.97 21.32
N ASN A 662 -20.66 -22.78 21.84
CA ASN A 662 -20.37 -22.72 23.26
C ASN A 662 -20.39 -21.26 23.74
N THR A 663 -21.21 -20.96 24.74
CA THR A 663 -21.39 -19.61 25.30
C THR A 663 -20.84 -19.48 26.75
N THR A 664 -19.99 -20.42 27.20
CA THR A 664 -19.50 -20.44 28.60
C THR A 664 -18.53 -19.31 28.94
N TYR A 665 -17.98 -18.63 27.94
CA TYR A 665 -17.05 -17.51 28.14
C TYR A 665 -17.77 -16.18 28.10
N THR A 666 -18.16 -15.65 29.24
CA THR A 666 -19.01 -14.46 29.39
C THR A 666 -18.37 -13.14 28.86
N ASN A 667 -17.06 -13.14 28.60
CA ASN A 667 -16.34 -11.99 28.08
C ASN A 667 -16.21 -12.00 26.52
N PHE A 668 -16.77 -13.02 25.86
CA PHE A 668 -16.78 -13.10 24.41
C PHE A 668 -18.00 -12.41 23.82
N GLU A 669 -17.80 -11.80 22.67
CA GLU A 669 -18.90 -11.27 21.86
C GLU A 669 -19.39 -12.43 20.97
N PHE A 670 -20.57 -12.99 21.24
CA PHE A 670 -21.12 -14.12 20.48
C PHE A 670 -22.02 -13.70 19.31
N SER A 671 -22.45 -12.45 19.26
CA SER A 671 -23.30 -11.94 18.18
C SER A 671 -23.02 -10.45 17.93
N ALA A 672 -22.93 -10.07 16.65
CA ALA A 672 -22.85 -8.68 16.21
C ALA A 672 -24.15 -7.90 16.38
N SER A 673 -25.30 -8.59 16.43
CA SER A 673 -26.64 -7.97 16.44
C SER A 673 -27.31 -7.96 17.80
N GLY A 674 -26.64 -8.49 18.84
CA GLY A 674 -27.26 -8.59 20.16
C GLY A 674 -28.41 -9.62 20.23
N VAL A 675 -28.54 -10.48 19.26
CA VAL A 675 -29.49 -11.60 19.27
C VAL A 675 -28.96 -12.65 20.24
N ASP A 676 -29.77 -13.03 21.11
CA ASP A 676 -29.71 -13.94 22.24
C ASP A 676 -28.34 -14.61 22.52
N ALA A 677 -27.56 -14.04 23.44
CA ALA A 677 -26.26 -14.57 23.88
C ALA A 677 -26.34 -15.95 24.56
N LEU A 678 -27.51 -16.57 24.60
CA LEU A 678 -27.73 -17.88 25.24
C LEU A 678 -27.54 -19.05 24.27
N THR A 679 -27.65 -18.80 22.95
CA THR A 679 -27.48 -19.82 21.90
C THR A 679 -26.70 -19.19 20.76
N ALA A 680 -25.40 -19.47 20.66
CA ALA A 680 -24.57 -19.01 19.56
C ALA A 680 -24.52 -20.06 18.45
N ASP A 681 -24.43 -19.59 17.20
CA ASP A 681 -24.14 -20.46 16.06
C ASP A 681 -22.63 -20.73 15.97
N ILE A 682 -22.26 -21.78 15.25
CA ILE A 682 -20.88 -22.04 14.89
C ILE A 682 -20.58 -21.31 13.56
N GLY A 683 -19.61 -20.38 13.59
CA GLY A 683 -19.24 -19.55 12.45
C GLY A 683 -19.35 -18.06 12.74
N ALA A 684 -19.12 -17.24 11.71
CA ALA A 684 -19.00 -15.79 11.82
C ALA A 684 -20.35 -15.05 11.87
N MET A 685 -21.42 -15.67 11.43
CA MET A 685 -22.77 -15.08 11.36
C MET A 685 -23.81 -16.02 11.96
N GLU A 686 -24.87 -15.45 12.51
CA GLU A 686 -26.01 -16.16 13.06
C GLU A 686 -27.05 -16.49 11.98
N TYR A 687 -27.71 -17.65 12.05
CA TYR A 687 -28.72 -18.15 11.09
C TYR A 687 -29.85 -17.13 10.83
N ASN A 688 -30.43 -16.61 11.87
CA ASN A 688 -31.49 -15.60 11.78
C ASN A 688 -30.97 -14.18 12.08
N GLY A 689 -29.64 -14.00 12.13
CA GLY A 689 -29.02 -12.73 12.44
C GLY A 689 -29.10 -11.74 11.28
N THR A 690 -28.83 -10.48 11.57
CA THR A 690 -28.64 -9.48 10.53
C THR A 690 -27.33 -9.74 9.80
N GLN A 691 -27.40 -9.86 8.48
CA GLN A 691 -26.19 -9.92 7.65
C GLN A 691 -25.42 -8.63 7.82
N TRP A 692 -24.19 -8.70 8.30
CA TRP A 692 -23.28 -7.58 8.30
C TRP A 692 -22.45 -7.55 7.02
N GLN A 693 -22.03 -6.35 6.64
CA GLN A 693 -21.23 -6.11 5.44
C GLN A 693 -19.88 -5.55 5.85
N ALA A 694 -18.84 -5.98 5.15
CA ALA A 694 -17.50 -5.41 5.23
C ALA A 694 -17.24 -4.48 4.05
N GLY A 695 -16.24 -3.58 4.22
CA GLY A 695 -15.84 -2.64 3.18
C GLY A 695 -16.57 -1.30 3.25
N ILE A 696 -16.20 -0.42 2.33
CA ILE A 696 -16.73 0.94 2.23
C ILE A 696 -18.23 0.98 2.00
N THR A 697 -18.87 2.06 2.47
CA THR A 697 -20.33 2.26 2.42
C THR A 697 -20.81 3.01 1.18
N TYR A 698 -19.91 3.40 0.28
CA TYR A 698 -20.19 4.23 -0.90
C TYR A 698 -19.60 3.65 -2.19
N ASP A 699 -20.14 4.10 -3.31
CA ASP A 699 -19.58 3.82 -4.63
C ASP A 699 -18.43 4.78 -4.94
N VAL A 700 -17.22 4.24 -5.08
CA VAL A 700 -15.99 4.98 -5.36
C VAL A 700 -16.08 5.77 -6.66
N SER A 701 -16.68 5.19 -7.70
CA SER A 701 -16.81 5.82 -9.01
C SER A 701 -17.72 7.04 -9.00
N ASN A 702 -18.76 7.00 -8.18
CA ASN A 702 -19.68 8.12 -8.01
C ASN A 702 -19.10 9.21 -7.11
N ARG A 703 -18.32 8.82 -6.09
CA ARG A 703 -17.79 9.77 -5.11
C ARG A 703 -16.53 10.49 -5.58
N PHE A 704 -15.65 9.78 -6.28
CA PHE A 704 -14.32 10.28 -6.67
C PHE A 704 -14.14 10.27 -8.19
N ASN A 705 -15.04 10.92 -8.90
CA ASN A 705 -14.85 11.16 -10.33
C ASN A 705 -13.75 12.23 -10.52
N PHE A 706 -12.53 11.78 -10.79
CA PHE A 706 -11.37 12.65 -10.97
C PHE A 706 -11.32 13.29 -12.36
N TYR A 707 -11.89 12.66 -13.39
CA TYR A 707 -11.86 13.09 -14.79
C TYR A 707 -13.14 13.81 -15.23
#